data_8290eac994229a9d17b5f4ba9aba9c6b
#
_entry.id   8290eac994229a9d17b5f4ba9aba9c6b
#
_cell.length_a   1.000
_cell.length_b   1.000
_cell.length_c   1.000
_cell.angle_alpha   90.00
_cell.angle_beta   90.00
_cell.angle_gamma   90.00
#
_symmetry.space_group_name_H-M   'P 1'
#
loop_
_entity.id
_entity.type
_entity.pdbx_description
1 polymer ?
#
loop_
_entity_poly.entity_id
_entity_poly.type
_entity_poly.pdbx_seq_one_letter_code
_entity_poly.pdbx_strand_id
1 'polypeptide(L)'
;MKRTIESLTPPENKQVMWLDVSDKVKQLKVYINGEWVVVNDDTENNEEIVKKVLEKIDKDFESYIKKEDADNTYATKAALDGKVDVVAGKGLSTEDFTSAEKTKLGGIAEGATRVIVDDTIKDSVNAVQNSAVKKALDGKAANSVFTASANGLVPKADTTAEKSTAVLTAEGKWMSSYDASKSRTKRTFLAAPIDADGKADFRAIAAEDLPDNIKVSVLDLMSYGISWKPNVADPAVTRVGNMSYHKILPIQNNMRGCIAQMKDGAKIMYFLDPTDWRWRENPRGSILKSQALTVTASTYTLTNAIFSTFQYEGQWLKINDIPCQVLVIDTSTNTATIKPDSPIDAGNYDVELGAVLNGYDGEVMVLIPEFWIKSWDTAIQREVRIAPSKIDDTWEHQPKLLVAAYHDTVLNTIPENMGYLSTLEANSALSVMNTNSYCRGGNNSSTYDAYITSDRFRSMLGKPRTNISRATMRANCRRSGKEILSYLQYKRVLYWLYFIEYANFNCQARFNSELTSEGFRQGGLGDGVTTVNYSYWNFYNSFNPLTPNGYTNEFGNGTNIKAMTIVMSTVSGGEPTSSTTQYVPRWHGIENPFGDIWNNVDGIIINSSSIVENGKKYSEVYATEDPLLYSDSDYSKMRVVGIELNEEGYVKEWDLGNTAEIIPRLNGGNTTQYKCDYHWINSNTGLRTLFLGGDADGGAAGLGGFRSDYGVGLANARFGFRSSCVVA
;
A
#
# COMPACT_ATOMS: atom_id res chain seq x y z
N MET A 1 -15.46 8.66 -9.59
CA MET A 1 -15.64 10.14 -9.66
C MET A 1 -15.96 10.53 -11.10
N LYS A 2 -17.06 11.23 -11.35
CA LYS A 2 -17.36 11.68 -12.74
C LYS A 2 -16.35 12.76 -13.13
N ARG A 3 -15.70 12.58 -14.26
CA ARG A 3 -14.73 13.55 -14.80
C ARG A 3 -15.46 14.81 -15.24
N THR A 4 -15.00 15.99 -14.87
CA THR A 4 -15.51 17.26 -15.39
C THR A 4 -14.82 17.55 -16.71
N ILE A 5 -15.59 17.89 -17.73
CA ILE A 5 -15.09 18.33 -19.04
C ILE A 5 -15.49 19.80 -19.24
N GLU A 6 -14.51 20.64 -19.54
CA GLU A 6 -14.72 22.04 -19.91
C GLU A 6 -14.82 22.13 -21.44
N SER A 7 -15.98 22.58 -21.97
CA SER A 7 -16.18 22.72 -23.38
C SER A 7 -17.29 23.71 -23.72
N LEU A 8 -17.29 24.22 -24.97
CA LEU A 8 -18.35 25.11 -25.52
C LEU A 8 -19.62 24.35 -25.92
N THR A 9 -19.52 23.02 -26.06
CA THR A 9 -20.65 22.17 -26.49
C THR A 9 -20.77 20.99 -25.53
N PRO A 10 -21.99 20.41 -25.35
CA PRO A 10 -22.19 19.26 -24.50
C PRO A 10 -21.31 18.08 -24.93
N PRO A 11 -20.58 17.39 -24.00
CA PRO A 11 -19.80 16.23 -24.35
C PRO A 11 -20.67 15.04 -24.76
N GLU A 12 -20.15 14.20 -25.65
CA GLU A 12 -20.84 12.96 -26.08
C GLU A 12 -20.94 11.95 -24.92
N ASN A 13 -19.93 11.94 -24.04
CA ASN A 13 -19.96 11.09 -22.86
C ASN A 13 -20.85 11.68 -21.77
N LYS A 14 -22.03 11.12 -21.60
CA LYS A 14 -23.08 11.55 -20.67
C LYS A 14 -22.83 11.10 -19.22
N GLN A 15 -21.73 10.40 -18.94
CA GLN A 15 -21.32 10.00 -17.58
C GLN A 15 -20.35 10.98 -16.90
N VAL A 16 -20.06 12.09 -17.55
CA VAL A 16 -19.18 13.16 -17.02
C VAL A 16 -20.01 14.35 -16.53
N MET A 17 -19.39 15.22 -15.75
CA MET A 17 -19.90 16.57 -15.50
C MET A 17 -19.38 17.50 -16.60
N TRP A 18 -20.23 18.37 -17.10
CA TRP A 18 -19.87 19.34 -18.12
C TRP A 18 -19.81 20.74 -17.53
N LEU A 19 -18.64 21.40 -17.62
CA LEU A 19 -18.53 22.82 -17.36
C LEU A 19 -18.76 23.57 -18.70
N ASP A 20 -19.96 24.11 -18.85
CA ASP A 20 -20.34 24.90 -19.99
C ASP A 20 -19.69 26.27 -19.92
N VAL A 21 -18.83 26.57 -20.87
CA VAL A 21 -18.08 27.84 -20.96
C VAL A 21 -18.55 28.70 -22.14
N SER A 22 -19.69 28.37 -22.75
CA SER A 22 -20.25 29.10 -23.89
C SER A 22 -20.76 30.49 -23.55
N ASP A 23 -21.15 30.71 -22.28
CA ASP A 23 -21.65 31.98 -21.78
C ASP A 23 -20.64 32.70 -20.87
N LYS A 24 -20.88 33.97 -20.58
CA LYS A 24 -20.05 34.78 -19.67
C LYS A 24 -20.01 34.25 -18.23
N VAL A 25 -21.00 33.45 -17.84
CA VAL A 25 -21.08 32.76 -16.55
C VAL A 25 -20.89 31.27 -16.81
N LYS A 26 -19.82 30.70 -16.33
CA LYS A 26 -19.54 29.26 -16.42
C LYS A 26 -20.57 28.48 -15.62
N GLN A 27 -21.22 27.51 -16.26
CA GLN A 27 -22.25 26.67 -15.67
C GLN A 27 -21.78 25.22 -15.57
N LEU A 28 -21.79 24.66 -14.36
CA LEU A 28 -21.56 23.23 -14.15
C LEU A 28 -22.87 22.47 -14.42
N LYS A 29 -22.84 21.52 -15.35
CA LYS A 29 -24.00 20.72 -15.76
C LYS A 29 -23.75 19.24 -15.57
N VAL A 30 -24.82 18.50 -15.21
CA VAL A 30 -24.85 17.03 -15.09
C VAL A 30 -25.94 16.48 -15.98
N TYR A 31 -25.68 15.37 -16.67
CA TYR A 31 -26.68 14.72 -17.52
C TYR A 31 -27.58 13.81 -16.69
N ILE A 32 -28.87 14.14 -16.64
CA ILE A 32 -29.90 13.41 -15.86
C ILE A 32 -31.14 13.23 -16.72
N ASN A 33 -31.68 12.02 -16.79
CA ASN A 33 -32.93 11.69 -17.46
C ASN A 33 -33.06 12.18 -18.92
N GLY A 34 -31.94 12.22 -19.66
CA GLY A 34 -31.97 12.62 -21.06
C GLY A 34 -31.53 14.07 -21.35
N GLU A 35 -31.27 14.87 -20.31
CA GLU A 35 -30.99 16.31 -20.45
C GLU A 35 -29.78 16.73 -19.59
N TRP A 36 -29.09 17.82 -19.99
CA TRP A 36 -28.05 18.48 -19.21
C TRP A 36 -28.66 19.51 -18.25
N VAL A 37 -28.51 19.30 -16.95
CA VAL A 37 -29.09 20.13 -15.89
C VAL A 37 -28.00 20.94 -15.18
N VAL A 38 -28.22 22.25 -14.99
CA VAL A 38 -27.29 23.14 -14.27
C VAL A 38 -27.30 22.84 -12.79
N VAL A 39 -26.11 22.74 -12.18
CA VAL A 39 -25.91 22.34 -10.76
C VAL A 39 -25.43 23.49 -9.89
N ASN A 40 -24.94 24.58 -10.47
CA ASN A 40 -24.36 25.71 -9.74
C ASN A 40 -25.24 26.97 -9.71
N ASP A 41 -26.54 26.82 -9.88
CA ASP A 41 -27.50 27.91 -9.75
C ASP A 41 -28.08 27.93 -8.30
N ASP A 42 -28.12 29.12 -7.69
CA ASP A 42 -28.53 29.34 -6.30
C ASP A 42 -30.03 29.24 -6.04
N THR A 43 -30.80 28.62 -6.93
CA THR A 43 -32.23 28.49 -6.79
C THR A 43 -32.66 27.24 -6.01
N GLU A 44 -33.84 27.29 -5.39
CA GLU A 44 -34.45 26.24 -4.52
C GLU A 44 -34.49 24.81 -5.11
N ASN A 45 -34.06 24.64 -6.36
CA ASN A 45 -34.09 23.38 -7.09
C ASN A 45 -32.88 22.46 -6.82
N ASN A 46 -31.83 22.92 -6.15
CA ASN A 46 -30.62 22.16 -5.95
C ASN A 46 -30.79 20.95 -5.04
N GLU A 47 -31.67 21.02 -4.02
CA GLU A 47 -31.93 19.87 -3.13
C GLU A 47 -32.66 18.74 -3.87
N GLU A 48 -33.58 19.07 -4.78
CA GLU A 48 -34.29 18.09 -5.58
C GLU A 48 -33.42 17.47 -6.66
N ILE A 49 -32.52 18.26 -7.26
CA ILE A 49 -31.52 17.76 -8.22
C ILE A 49 -30.51 16.85 -7.53
N VAL A 50 -29.97 17.24 -6.39
CA VAL A 50 -29.07 16.42 -5.57
C VAL A 50 -29.76 15.12 -5.13
N LYS A 51 -31.03 15.19 -4.72
CA LYS A 51 -31.82 14.03 -4.36
C LYS A 51 -32.02 13.07 -5.53
N LYS A 52 -32.39 13.58 -6.71
CA LYS A 52 -32.52 12.77 -7.96
C LYS A 52 -31.20 12.17 -8.42
N VAL A 53 -30.06 12.86 -8.22
CA VAL A 53 -28.72 12.35 -8.52
C VAL A 53 -28.35 11.23 -7.53
N LEU A 54 -28.62 11.40 -6.25
CA LEU A 54 -28.39 10.38 -5.22
C LEU A 54 -29.29 9.15 -5.44
N GLU A 55 -30.58 9.34 -5.70
CA GLU A 55 -31.51 8.24 -6.00
C GLU A 55 -31.11 7.46 -7.27
N LYS A 56 -30.51 8.11 -8.25
CA LYS A 56 -29.98 7.43 -9.43
C LYS A 56 -28.66 6.72 -9.15
N ILE A 57 -27.78 7.32 -8.37
CA ILE A 57 -26.53 6.67 -7.94
C ILE A 57 -26.86 5.41 -7.12
N ASP A 58 -27.82 5.48 -6.21
CA ASP A 58 -28.27 4.32 -5.43
C ASP A 58 -28.90 3.23 -6.31
N LYS A 59 -29.73 3.61 -7.29
CA LYS A 59 -30.29 2.66 -8.27
C LYS A 59 -29.23 2.03 -9.17
N ASP A 60 -28.29 2.82 -9.66
CA ASP A 60 -27.19 2.33 -10.49
C ASP A 60 -26.25 1.45 -9.65
N PHE A 61 -26.01 1.79 -8.39
CA PHE A 61 -25.22 1.00 -7.43
C PHE A 61 -25.91 -0.32 -7.07
N GLU A 62 -27.26 -0.29 -6.81
CA GLU A 62 -28.05 -1.51 -6.61
C GLU A 62 -28.10 -2.41 -7.87
N SER A 63 -28.10 -1.82 -9.07
CA SER A 63 -28.07 -2.59 -10.32
C SER A 63 -26.68 -3.19 -10.59
N TYR A 64 -25.62 -2.51 -10.18
CA TYR A 64 -24.23 -2.99 -10.31
C TYR A 64 -23.95 -4.15 -9.35
N ILE A 65 -24.39 -4.04 -8.09
CA ILE A 65 -24.29 -5.13 -7.10
C ILE A 65 -25.13 -6.34 -7.54
N LYS A 66 -26.33 -6.11 -8.11
CA LYS A 66 -27.20 -7.22 -8.52
C LYS A 66 -26.76 -7.96 -9.78
N LYS A 67 -25.96 -7.34 -10.65
CA LYS A 67 -25.62 -7.94 -11.94
C LYS A 67 -24.23 -8.57 -12.02
N GLU A 68 -23.23 -8.00 -11.38
CA GLU A 68 -21.85 -8.50 -11.44
C GLU A 68 -21.49 -9.44 -10.29
N ASP A 69 -22.02 -9.18 -9.07
CA ASP A 69 -21.77 -10.06 -7.93
C ASP A 69 -22.69 -11.29 -7.87
N ALA A 70 -23.91 -11.19 -8.43
CA ALA A 70 -24.84 -12.33 -8.50
C ALA A 70 -24.38 -13.42 -9.46
N ASP A 71 -23.71 -13.06 -10.57
CA ASP A 71 -23.28 -14.03 -11.58
C ASP A 71 -21.96 -14.72 -11.20
N ASN A 72 -21.15 -14.15 -10.30
CA ASN A 72 -19.86 -14.69 -9.90
C ASN A 72 -19.74 -15.14 -8.43
N THR A 73 -20.66 -14.76 -7.54
CA THR A 73 -20.50 -14.98 -6.10
C THR A 73 -21.63 -15.80 -5.46
N TYR A 74 -22.80 -15.92 -6.09
CA TYR A 74 -23.93 -16.67 -5.53
C TYR A 74 -24.35 -17.80 -6.47
N ALA A 75 -24.40 -19.00 -5.91
CA ALA A 75 -25.05 -20.14 -6.57
C ALA A 75 -26.51 -19.77 -6.89
N THR A 76 -26.96 -20.03 -8.12
CA THR A 76 -28.36 -19.80 -8.50
C THR A 76 -29.31 -20.52 -7.56
N LYS A 77 -30.52 -20.01 -7.38
CA LYS A 77 -31.54 -20.66 -6.54
C LYS A 77 -31.74 -22.15 -6.89
N ALA A 78 -31.64 -22.50 -8.17
CA ALA A 78 -31.70 -23.89 -8.64
C ALA A 78 -30.48 -24.71 -8.18
N ALA A 79 -29.30 -24.12 -7.99
CA ALA A 79 -28.12 -24.80 -7.45
C ALA A 79 -28.16 -24.90 -5.91
N LEU A 80 -28.87 -24.03 -5.23
CA LEU A 80 -29.14 -24.11 -3.79
C LEU A 80 -30.24 -25.13 -3.46
N ASP A 81 -31.33 -25.16 -4.22
CA ASP A 81 -32.46 -26.04 -4.01
C ASP A 81 -32.09 -27.55 -4.15
N GLY A 82 -30.98 -27.84 -4.84
CA GLY A 82 -30.45 -29.22 -4.97
C GLY A 82 -29.40 -29.61 -3.92
N LYS A 83 -29.05 -28.73 -2.99
CA LYS A 83 -27.98 -28.99 -2.00
C LYS A 83 -28.40 -29.06 -0.55
N VAL A 84 -29.63 -28.69 -0.23
CA VAL A 84 -30.16 -28.75 1.15
C VAL A 84 -31.51 -29.43 1.14
N ASP A 85 -31.56 -30.62 1.77
CA ASP A 85 -32.83 -31.25 2.05
C ASP A 85 -33.65 -30.37 3.01
N VAL A 86 -34.77 -29.89 2.52
CA VAL A 86 -35.70 -29.08 3.33
C VAL A 86 -36.43 -30.05 4.27
N VAL A 87 -36.00 -30.08 5.53
CA VAL A 87 -36.74 -30.72 6.60
C VAL A 87 -37.76 -29.74 7.13
N ALA A 88 -39.05 -30.06 7.05
CA ALA A 88 -40.12 -29.20 7.51
C ALA A 88 -39.94 -28.85 8.99
N GLY A 89 -39.86 -27.55 9.28
CA GLY A 89 -39.67 -27.00 10.62
C GLY A 89 -38.22 -26.70 11.02
N LYS A 90 -37.22 -26.83 10.08
CA LYS A 90 -35.82 -26.50 10.36
C LYS A 90 -35.34 -25.36 9.48
N GLY A 91 -34.49 -24.49 10.06
CA GLY A 91 -33.81 -23.45 9.33
C GLY A 91 -32.56 -23.94 8.57
N LEU A 92 -31.85 -23.04 7.88
CA LEU A 92 -30.64 -23.31 7.07
C LEU A 92 -29.38 -23.66 7.90
N SER A 93 -29.49 -23.88 9.22
CA SER A 93 -28.37 -24.29 10.08
C SER A 93 -28.45 -25.77 10.41
N THR A 94 -27.33 -26.47 10.31
CA THR A 94 -27.19 -27.87 10.71
C THR A 94 -27.14 -28.07 12.23
N GLU A 95 -27.09 -26.99 13.01
CA GLU A 95 -27.13 -27.02 14.47
C GLU A 95 -28.54 -26.65 14.97
N ASP A 96 -29.40 -27.67 15.09
CA ASP A 96 -30.67 -27.53 15.77
C ASP A 96 -30.46 -27.59 17.27
N PHE A 97 -30.94 -26.56 17.97
CA PHE A 97 -31.02 -26.59 19.42
C PHE A 97 -31.86 -27.79 19.89
N THR A 98 -31.30 -28.54 20.81
CA THR A 98 -32.07 -29.62 21.51
C THR A 98 -33.27 -29.03 22.18
N SER A 99 -34.29 -29.88 22.49
CA SER A 99 -35.47 -29.45 23.23
C SER A 99 -35.11 -28.79 24.56
N ALA A 100 -34.00 -29.21 25.21
CA ALA A 100 -33.51 -28.59 26.45
C ALA A 100 -32.91 -27.20 26.20
N GLU A 101 -32.26 -26.98 25.08
CA GLU A 101 -31.70 -25.67 24.70
C GLU A 101 -32.79 -24.72 24.24
N LYS A 102 -33.81 -25.20 23.53
CA LYS A 102 -35.00 -24.40 23.18
C LYS A 102 -35.77 -23.98 24.43
N THR A 103 -35.86 -24.83 25.43
CA THR A 103 -36.48 -24.48 26.73
C THR A 103 -35.64 -23.45 27.48
N LYS A 104 -34.32 -23.55 27.46
CA LYS A 104 -33.43 -22.52 28.02
C LYS A 104 -33.51 -21.19 27.25
N LEU A 105 -33.58 -21.22 25.92
CA LEU A 105 -33.72 -20.02 25.09
C LEU A 105 -35.09 -19.36 25.34
N GLY A 106 -36.16 -20.12 25.43
CA GLY A 106 -37.51 -19.65 25.83
C GLY A 106 -37.52 -19.01 27.21
N GLY A 107 -36.82 -19.63 28.17
CA GLY A 107 -36.66 -19.06 29.51
C GLY A 107 -35.81 -17.80 29.55
N ILE A 108 -34.83 -17.67 28.67
CA ILE A 108 -34.02 -16.43 28.51
C ILE A 108 -34.86 -15.33 27.86
N ALA A 109 -35.67 -15.64 26.85
CA ALA A 109 -36.57 -14.67 26.24
C ALA A 109 -37.67 -14.20 27.22
N GLU A 110 -38.20 -15.11 28.03
CA GLU A 110 -39.16 -14.80 29.08
C GLU A 110 -38.52 -14.00 30.23
N GLY A 111 -37.29 -14.30 30.59
CA GLY A 111 -36.49 -13.52 31.55
C GLY A 111 -36.02 -12.17 31.02
N ALA A 112 -35.70 -12.08 29.72
CA ALA A 112 -35.27 -10.84 29.08
C ALA A 112 -36.45 -9.87 28.84
N THR A 113 -37.65 -10.38 28.63
CA THR A 113 -38.88 -9.56 28.55
C THR A 113 -39.39 -9.08 29.92
N ARG A 114 -38.89 -9.62 31.03
CA ARG A 114 -39.19 -9.17 32.38
C ARG A 114 -38.15 -8.26 32.99
N VAL A 115 -37.68 -7.26 32.25
CA VAL A 115 -37.10 -6.09 32.88
C VAL A 115 -38.25 -5.39 33.61
N ILE A 116 -38.25 -5.49 34.93
CA ILE A 116 -39.17 -4.67 35.75
C ILE A 116 -38.74 -3.23 35.54
N VAL A 117 -39.56 -2.49 34.85
CA VAL A 117 -39.30 -1.08 34.55
C VAL A 117 -40.06 -0.27 35.59
N ASP A 118 -39.35 0.53 36.36
CA ASP A 118 -39.93 1.39 37.37
C ASP A 118 -40.42 2.71 36.76
N ASP A 119 -41.65 3.05 37.00
CA ASP A 119 -42.24 4.29 36.52
C ASP A 119 -41.90 5.51 37.40
N THR A 120 -41.17 5.29 38.50
CA THR A 120 -40.74 6.35 39.40
C THR A 120 -39.24 6.36 39.58
N ILE A 121 -38.63 7.53 39.53
CA ILE A 121 -37.23 7.71 39.86
C ILE A 121 -37.08 7.74 41.37
N LYS A 122 -36.70 6.59 41.93
CA LYS A 122 -36.34 6.41 43.34
C LYS A 122 -35.04 5.60 43.39
N ASP A 123 -34.65 5.17 44.56
CA ASP A 123 -33.53 4.24 44.77
C ASP A 123 -33.88 2.82 44.28
N SER A 124 -34.20 2.73 42.99
CA SER A 124 -34.60 1.49 42.33
C SER A 124 -33.36 0.82 41.71
N VAL A 125 -33.25 -0.49 41.89
CA VAL A 125 -32.24 -1.33 41.23
C VAL A 125 -32.68 -1.80 39.84
N ASN A 126 -33.91 -1.46 39.43
CA ASN A 126 -34.47 -1.85 38.14
C ASN A 126 -34.24 -0.75 37.08
N ALA A 127 -34.32 -1.13 35.81
CA ALA A 127 -34.27 -0.18 34.70
C ALA A 127 -35.50 0.76 34.76
N VAL A 128 -35.28 2.08 34.71
CA VAL A 128 -36.30 3.11 34.73
C VAL A 128 -36.80 3.41 33.32
N GLN A 129 -38.13 3.50 33.14
CA GLN A 129 -38.70 3.85 31.84
C GLN A 129 -38.31 5.26 31.40
N ASN A 130 -38.07 5.44 30.11
CA ASN A 130 -37.82 6.75 29.53
C ASN A 130 -38.92 7.77 29.84
N SER A 131 -40.15 7.32 29.97
CA SER A 131 -41.29 8.16 30.37
C SER A 131 -41.15 8.72 31.78
N ALA A 132 -40.70 7.90 32.76
CA ALA A 132 -40.48 8.35 34.13
C ALA A 132 -39.29 9.34 34.20
N VAL A 133 -38.20 9.05 33.47
CA VAL A 133 -37.05 9.96 33.35
C VAL A 133 -37.48 11.27 32.71
N LYS A 134 -38.24 11.20 31.60
CA LYS A 134 -38.79 12.39 30.94
C LYS A 134 -39.67 13.21 31.85
N LYS A 135 -40.58 12.58 32.57
CA LYS A 135 -41.51 13.27 33.51
C LYS A 135 -40.75 13.93 34.66
N ALA A 136 -39.71 13.28 35.21
CA ALA A 136 -38.87 13.87 36.23
C ALA A 136 -38.03 15.03 35.72
N LEU A 137 -37.50 14.93 34.48
CA LEU A 137 -36.77 15.99 33.80
C LEU A 137 -37.65 17.17 33.42
N ASP A 138 -38.87 16.90 32.89
CA ASP A 138 -39.84 17.94 32.56
C ASP A 138 -40.31 18.70 33.84
N GLY A 139 -40.49 18.00 34.97
CA GLY A 139 -40.80 18.60 36.25
C GLY A 139 -39.68 19.49 36.81
N LYS A 140 -38.42 19.08 36.60
CA LYS A 140 -37.25 19.90 36.99
C LYS A 140 -37.04 21.07 36.04
N ALA A 141 -37.22 20.87 34.74
CA ALA A 141 -37.10 21.94 33.74
C ALA A 141 -38.18 23.02 33.90
N ALA A 142 -39.37 22.67 34.40
CA ALA A 142 -40.47 23.62 34.64
C ALA A 142 -40.28 24.48 35.89
N ASN A 143 -39.50 24.01 36.88
CA ASN A 143 -39.47 24.62 38.23
C ASN A 143 -38.08 25.07 38.69
N SER A 144 -37.00 24.89 37.90
CA SER A 144 -35.67 25.29 38.35
C SER A 144 -35.26 26.67 37.81
N VAL A 145 -35.04 27.58 38.72
CA VAL A 145 -34.28 28.82 38.42
C VAL A 145 -32.81 28.45 38.50
N PHE A 146 -32.09 28.67 37.41
CA PHE A 146 -30.64 28.47 37.40
C PHE A 146 -29.96 29.52 38.28
N THR A 147 -29.41 29.08 39.40
CA THR A 147 -28.60 29.92 40.28
C THR A 147 -27.24 29.28 40.44
N ALA A 148 -26.17 30.07 40.66
CA ALA A 148 -24.81 29.60 40.82
C ALA A 148 -24.59 28.53 41.90
N SER A 149 -25.60 28.29 42.76
CA SER A 149 -25.59 27.33 43.85
C SER A 149 -26.56 26.14 43.67
N ALA A 150 -27.25 26.03 42.53
CA ALA A 150 -28.22 24.96 42.30
C ALA A 150 -27.84 24.13 41.06
N ASN A 151 -27.69 22.84 41.25
CA ASN A 151 -27.54 21.87 40.14
C ASN A 151 -28.91 21.71 39.43
N GLY A 152 -29.21 22.62 38.51
CA GLY A 152 -30.47 22.63 37.77
C GLY A 152 -30.25 22.44 36.25
N LEU A 153 -31.28 21.97 35.57
CA LEU A 153 -31.33 21.99 34.11
C LEU A 153 -31.45 23.45 33.63
N VAL A 154 -30.97 23.71 32.39
CA VAL A 154 -31.11 25.02 31.76
C VAL A 154 -32.58 25.46 31.78
N PRO A 155 -32.92 26.69 32.26
CA PRO A 155 -34.28 27.17 32.30
C PRO A 155 -34.94 27.16 30.92
N LYS A 156 -36.24 26.86 30.86
CA LYS A 156 -37.00 27.02 29.62
C LYS A 156 -37.00 28.49 29.21
N ALA A 157 -36.73 28.78 27.94
CA ALA A 157 -36.81 30.15 27.43
C ALA A 157 -38.17 30.78 27.72
N ASP A 158 -38.15 32.03 28.20
CA ASP A 158 -39.35 32.81 28.43
C ASP A 158 -40.16 32.91 27.11
N THR A 159 -41.48 32.87 27.25
CA THR A 159 -42.43 32.97 26.13
C THR A 159 -42.37 34.33 25.43
N THR A 160 -41.77 35.34 26.05
CA THR A 160 -41.56 36.68 25.51
C THR A 160 -40.30 36.81 24.65
N ALA A 161 -39.32 35.87 24.74
CA ALA A 161 -38.16 35.82 23.88
C ALA A 161 -38.39 34.85 22.74
N GLU A 162 -38.12 35.23 21.50
CA GLU A 162 -38.16 34.32 20.38
C GLU A 162 -37.13 33.20 20.59
N LYS A 163 -37.63 31.97 20.70
CA LYS A 163 -36.82 30.79 21.05
C LYS A 163 -35.60 30.56 20.18
N SER A 164 -35.66 30.99 18.91
CA SER A 164 -34.56 30.85 17.94
C SER A 164 -33.44 31.87 18.11
N THR A 165 -33.64 32.89 18.91
CA THR A 165 -32.76 34.04 19.04
C THR A 165 -32.34 34.37 20.47
N ALA A 166 -32.79 33.59 21.43
CA ALA A 166 -32.51 33.81 22.84
C ALA A 166 -31.18 33.15 23.25
N VAL A 167 -30.37 33.89 24.00
CA VAL A 167 -29.11 33.43 24.60
C VAL A 167 -29.26 33.41 26.11
N LEU A 168 -28.80 32.35 26.75
CA LEU A 168 -28.77 32.25 28.20
C LEU A 168 -27.58 33.05 28.74
N THR A 169 -27.84 34.05 29.60
CA THR A 169 -26.79 34.83 30.25
C THR A 169 -26.16 34.06 31.41
N ALA A 170 -25.04 34.55 31.91
CA ALA A 170 -24.36 34.00 33.08
C ALA A 170 -25.24 34.03 34.35
N GLU A 171 -26.22 34.95 34.39
CA GLU A 171 -27.20 35.09 35.49
C GLU A 171 -28.40 34.12 35.32
N GLY A 172 -28.37 33.22 34.31
CA GLY A 172 -29.42 32.24 34.07
C GLY A 172 -30.72 32.81 33.46
N LYS A 173 -30.65 33.93 32.79
CA LYS A 173 -31.80 34.56 32.11
C LYS A 173 -31.70 34.41 30.61
N TRP A 174 -32.80 34.12 29.92
CA TRP A 174 -32.91 34.16 28.50
C TRP A 174 -33.09 35.58 27.98
N MET A 175 -32.19 36.03 27.11
CA MET A 175 -32.27 37.34 26.49
C MET A 175 -32.23 37.22 24.96
N SER A 176 -33.00 38.03 24.28
CA SER A 176 -32.89 38.17 22.84
C SER A 176 -31.57 38.86 22.52
N SER A 177 -30.65 38.18 21.86
CA SER A 177 -29.28 38.65 21.62
C SER A 177 -29.11 39.45 20.32
N TYR A 178 -30.12 39.41 19.43
CA TYR A 178 -30.02 40.10 18.14
C TYR A 178 -31.40 40.33 17.52
N ASP A 179 -31.43 41.19 16.52
CA ASP A 179 -32.61 41.53 15.75
C ASP A 179 -32.99 40.40 14.78
N ALA A 180 -34.14 39.74 15.06
CA ALA A 180 -34.65 38.64 14.26
C ALA A 180 -35.11 39.06 12.83
N SER A 181 -35.28 40.36 12.57
CA SER A 181 -35.70 40.89 11.27
C SER A 181 -34.58 40.87 10.21
N LYS A 182 -33.33 40.71 10.64
CA LYS A 182 -32.18 40.69 9.72
C LYS A 182 -32.02 39.34 9.07
N SER A 183 -31.96 39.30 7.75
CA SER A 183 -31.57 38.13 6.97
C SER A 183 -30.14 37.70 7.30
N ARG A 184 -29.87 36.41 7.43
CA ARG A 184 -28.57 35.85 7.76
C ARG A 184 -28.04 34.99 6.63
N THR A 185 -26.76 35.13 6.33
CA THR A 185 -26.08 34.27 5.38
C THR A 185 -25.83 32.89 6.01
N LYS A 186 -26.07 31.82 5.26
CA LYS A 186 -25.73 30.45 5.68
C LYS A 186 -24.24 30.38 6.05
N ARG A 187 -23.89 29.56 7.05
CA ARG A 187 -22.50 29.34 7.53
C ARG A 187 -21.87 30.56 8.22
N THR A 188 -22.67 31.41 8.85
CA THR A 188 -22.18 32.47 9.73
C THR A 188 -22.48 32.17 11.19
N PHE A 189 -21.67 32.68 12.09
CA PHE A 189 -21.85 32.56 13.53
C PHE A 189 -21.67 33.94 14.22
N LEU A 190 -22.18 34.05 15.41
CA LEU A 190 -22.14 35.28 16.20
C LEU A 190 -20.74 35.43 16.82
N ALA A 191 -20.00 36.44 16.41
CA ALA A 191 -18.67 36.71 16.93
C ALA A 191 -18.41 38.24 17.04
N ALA A 192 -17.44 38.58 17.85
CA ALA A 192 -16.90 39.96 17.87
C ALA A 192 -16.21 40.30 16.53
N PRO A 193 -16.04 41.59 16.19
CA PRO A 193 -15.22 42.01 15.06
C PRO A 193 -13.79 41.48 15.19
N ILE A 194 -13.12 41.17 14.06
CA ILE A 194 -11.76 40.60 14.05
C ILE A 194 -10.73 41.67 14.50
N ASP A 195 -10.93 42.91 14.08
CA ASP A 195 -9.89 43.96 14.18
C ASP A 195 -10.16 45.02 15.26
N ALA A 196 -11.24 44.89 16.03
CA ALA A 196 -11.61 45.86 17.05
C ALA A 196 -12.57 45.33 18.09
N ASP A 197 -12.59 45.93 19.29
CA ASP A 197 -13.65 45.71 20.26
C ASP A 197 -14.98 46.27 19.74
N GLY A 198 -16.02 45.45 19.82
CA GLY A 198 -17.33 45.86 19.32
C GLY A 198 -18.43 44.87 19.65
N LYS A 199 -19.65 45.21 19.22
CA LYS A 199 -20.81 44.30 19.38
C LYS A 199 -20.67 43.11 18.47
N ALA A 200 -20.97 41.92 18.99
CA ALA A 200 -20.99 40.71 18.18
C ALA A 200 -22.05 40.79 17.05
N ASP A 201 -21.68 40.36 15.87
CA ASP A 201 -22.54 40.23 14.69
C ASP A 201 -22.30 38.90 13.98
N PHE A 202 -23.21 38.49 13.08
CA PHE A 202 -23.07 37.27 12.33
C PHE A 202 -22.10 37.44 11.17
N ARG A 203 -21.01 36.67 11.18
CA ARG A 203 -20.03 36.62 10.09
C ARG A 203 -19.55 35.20 9.83
N ALA A 204 -18.88 34.98 8.74
CA ALA A 204 -18.18 33.72 8.50
C ALA A 204 -17.11 33.47 9.56
N ILE A 205 -16.86 32.22 9.91
CA ILE A 205 -15.76 31.83 10.78
C ILE A 205 -14.46 32.20 10.08
N ALA A 206 -13.67 33.04 10.71
CA ALA A 206 -12.29 33.32 10.27
C ALA A 206 -11.32 32.42 11.01
N ALA A 207 -10.10 32.28 10.48
CA ALA A 207 -9.07 31.45 11.11
C ALA A 207 -8.73 31.92 12.54
N GLU A 208 -8.82 33.22 12.78
CA GLU A 208 -8.56 33.89 14.05
C GLU A 208 -9.60 33.56 15.14
N ASP A 209 -10.79 33.15 14.73
CA ASP A 209 -11.88 32.76 15.67
C ASP A 209 -11.64 31.37 16.27
N LEU A 210 -10.77 30.57 15.68
CA LEU A 210 -10.50 29.22 16.14
C LEU A 210 -9.38 29.25 17.20
N PRO A 211 -9.49 28.53 18.30
CA PRO A 211 -8.37 28.28 19.21
C PRO A 211 -7.16 27.74 18.43
N ASP A 212 -5.95 28.10 18.83
CA ASP A 212 -4.72 27.74 18.11
C ASP A 212 -4.56 26.23 17.91
N ASN A 213 -5.10 25.44 18.84
CA ASN A 213 -5.14 23.99 18.73
C ASN A 213 -6.19 23.44 17.73
N ILE A 214 -7.05 24.29 17.17
CA ILE A 214 -8.08 23.92 16.17
C ILE A 214 -7.78 24.55 14.80
N LYS A 215 -6.80 25.42 14.69
CA LYS A 215 -6.32 26.02 13.41
C LYS A 215 -5.57 24.99 12.56
N VAL A 216 -6.19 23.81 12.34
CA VAL A 216 -5.63 22.77 11.50
C VAL A 216 -6.04 23.04 10.07
N SER A 217 -5.08 23.23 9.17
CA SER A 217 -5.37 23.43 7.74
C SER A 217 -5.97 22.14 7.14
N VAL A 218 -6.77 22.28 6.09
CA VAL A 218 -7.24 21.13 5.30
C VAL A 218 -6.07 20.26 4.87
N LEU A 219 -4.95 20.89 4.55
CA LEU A 219 -3.70 20.20 4.23
C LEU A 219 -3.23 19.28 5.37
N ASP A 220 -3.25 19.79 6.63
CA ASP A 220 -2.82 19.01 7.79
C ASP A 220 -3.83 17.93 8.21
N LEU A 221 -5.09 18.05 7.82
CA LEU A 221 -6.10 17.01 8.06
C LEU A 221 -6.04 15.88 7.04
N MET A 222 -5.76 16.19 5.78
CA MET A 222 -5.90 15.26 4.66
C MET A 222 -4.58 14.64 4.20
N SER A 223 -3.44 15.14 4.69
CA SER A 223 -2.11 14.65 4.30
C SER A 223 -1.21 14.39 5.49
N TYR A 224 -0.17 13.62 5.27
CA TYR A 224 0.90 13.38 6.23
C TYR A 224 2.23 13.27 5.48
N GLY A 225 3.31 13.61 6.17
CA GLY A 225 4.61 13.66 5.53
C GLY A 225 5.74 14.01 6.48
N ILE A 226 6.84 14.40 5.90
CA ILE A 226 8.04 14.79 6.64
C ILE A 226 8.54 16.17 6.19
N SER A 227 9.14 16.90 7.13
CA SER A 227 9.82 18.15 6.84
C SER A 227 11.20 18.20 7.51
N TRP A 228 12.13 18.89 6.89
CA TRP A 228 13.49 19.06 7.39
C TRP A 228 14.08 20.38 6.94
N LYS A 229 15.07 20.85 7.68
CA LYS A 229 15.87 22.01 7.28
C LYS A 229 17.06 21.56 6.43
N PRO A 230 17.40 22.27 5.35
CA PRO A 230 18.62 21.98 4.59
C PRO A 230 19.87 21.97 5.48
N ASN A 231 20.81 21.10 5.17
CA ASN A 231 22.12 20.99 5.83
C ASN A 231 22.10 20.63 7.34
N VAL A 232 21.01 20.08 7.87
CA VAL A 232 20.98 19.51 9.22
C VAL A 232 21.58 18.12 9.19
N ALA A 233 22.52 17.87 10.08
CA ALA A 233 23.29 16.60 10.10
C ALA A 233 22.49 15.41 10.63
N ASP A 234 21.49 15.64 11.49
CA ASP A 234 20.63 14.58 12.01
C ASP A 234 19.78 14.00 10.85
N PRO A 235 19.84 12.68 10.60
CA PRO A 235 19.00 12.02 9.60
C PRO A 235 17.53 11.93 10.02
N ALA A 236 17.22 12.08 11.31
CA ALA A 236 15.84 12.12 11.79
C ALA A 236 15.17 13.44 11.36
N VAL A 237 13.93 13.34 10.94
CA VAL A 237 13.16 14.46 10.37
C VAL A 237 11.82 14.61 11.09
N THR A 238 11.23 15.78 10.97
CA THR A 238 9.97 16.10 11.66
C THR A 238 8.79 15.55 10.87
N ARG A 239 7.91 14.82 11.54
CA ARG A 239 6.59 14.45 10.99
C ARG A 239 5.68 15.67 10.92
N VAL A 240 4.96 15.81 9.82
CA VAL A 240 4.03 16.93 9.58
C VAL A 240 2.69 16.43 9.04
N GLY A 241 1.65 17.26 9.17
CA GLY A 241 0.30 16.92 8.74
C GLY A 241 -0.45 16.07 9.77
N ASN A 242 -1.28 15.16 9.32
CA ASN A 242 -2.16 14.34 10.17
C ASN A 242 -1.39 13.31 10.98
N MET A 243 -1.22 13.55 12.28
CA MET A 243 -0.49 12.63 13.17
C MET A 243 -1.19 11.28 13.33
N SER A 244 -2.52 11.21 13.17
CA SER A 244 -3.23 9.93 13.16
C SER A 244 -2.87 9.12 11.90
N TYR A 245 -2.66 9.76 10.76
CA TYR A 245 -2.20 9.09 9.54
C TYR A 245 -0.79 8.52 9.68
N HIS A 246 0.11 9.19 10.41
CA HIS A 246 1.43 8.62 10.74
C HIS A 246 1.37 7.36 11.61
N LYS A 247 0.29 7.17 12.38
CA LYS A 247 0.07 5.96 13.19
C LYS A 247 -0.56 4.83 12.40
N ILE A 248 -1.60 5.15 11.62
CA ILE A 248 -2.37 4.14 10.87
C ILE A 248 -1.82 3.86 9.47
N LEU A 249 -0.96 4.74 8.93
CA LEU A 249 -0.30 4.61 7.62
C LEU A 249 -1.28 4.19 6.51
N PRO A 250 -2.26 5.05 6.16
CA PRO A 250 -3.40 4.65 5.32
C PRO A 250 -3.02 4.23 3.89
N ILE A 251 -1.80 4.51 3.44
CA ILE A 251 -1.28 4.04 2.16
C ILE A 251 -0.45 2.77 2.38
N GLN A 252 0.57 2.82 3.24
CA GLN A 252 1.52 1.72 3.45
C GLN A 252 0.84 0.46 4.00
N ASN A 253 -0.03 0.59 5.02
CA ASN A 253 -0.73 -0.56 5.61
C ASN A 253 -1.83 -1.15 4.70
N ASN A 254 -2.15 -0.48 3.58
CA ASN A 254 -3.02 -1.01 2.53
C ASN A 254 -2.25 -1.58 1.32
N MET A 255 -0.92 -1.66 1.41
CA MET A 255 -0.12 -2.43 0.46
C MET A 255 -0.37 -3.92 0.66
N ARG A 256 -0.72 -4.64 -0.41
CA ARG A 256 -1.19 -6.03 -0.31
C ARG A 256 -0.49 -6.93 -1.31
N GLY A 257 0.05 -8.04 -0.81
CA GLY A 257 0.56 -9.12 -1.66
C GLY A 257 -0.56 -9.82 -2.44
N CYS A 258 -0.32 -10.08 -3.71
CA CYS A 258 -1.26 -10.79 -4.56
C CYS A 258 -0.54 -11.63 -5.62
N ILE A 259 -1.25 -12.59 -6.16
CA ILE A 259 -0.88 -13.27 -7.41
C ILE A 259 -1.61 -12.57 -8.54
N ALA A 260 -0.86 -12.16 -9.56
CA ALA A 260 -1.40 -11.42 -10.69
C ALA A 260 -0.80 -11.86 -12.04
N GLN A 261 -1.59 -11.76 -13.10
CA GLN A 261 -1.19 -11.99 -14.49
C GLN A 261 -1.16 -10.67 -15.23
N MET A 262 -0.09 -10.42 -16.03
CA MET A 262 0.15 -9.09 -16.62
C MET A 262 0.04 -9.06 -18.13
N LYS A 263 0.23 -10.21 -18.84
CA LYS A 263 0.44 -10.27 -20.29
C LYS A 263 -0.62 -9.52 -21.11
N ASP A 264 -1.88 -9.64 -20.74
CA ASP A 264 -3.03 -9.05 -21.48
C ASP A 264 -3.72 -7.94 -20.67
N GLY A 265 -2.95 -7.24 -19.84
CA GLY A 265 -3.42 -6.28 -18.85
C GLY A 265 -3.40 -6.86 -17.43
N ALA A 266 -3.20 -6.00 -16.45
CA ALA A 266 -3.07 -6.43 -15.06
C ALA A 266 -4.37 -7.07 -14.54
N LYS A 267 -4.30 -8.35 -14.14
CA LYS A 267 -5.40 -9.11 -13.54
C LYS A 267 -4.94 -9.75 -12.25
N ILE A 268 -5.51 -9.30 -11.12
CA ILE A 268 -5.30 -9.95 -9.83
C ILE A 268 -6.11 -11.24 -9.79
N MET A 269 -5.42 -12.35 -9.53
CA MET A 269 -6.03 -13.67 -9.43
C MET A 269 -6.56 -13.92 -8.03
N TYR A 270 -5.75 -13.63 -7.01
CA TYR A 270 -6.13 -13.66 -5.60
C TYR A 270 -5.11 -12.90 -4.74
N PHE A 271 -5.54 -12.48 -3.55
CA PHE A 271 -4.66 -11.90 -2.54
C PHE A 271 -4.02 -12.99 -1.68
N LEU A 272 -2.80 -12.70 -1.24
CA LEU A 272 -2.05 -13.53 -0.31
C LEU A 272 -2.46 -13.21 1.13
N ASP A 273 -2.31 -14.17 2.03
CA ASP A 273 -2.58 -13.97 3.45
C ASP A 273 -1.69 -12.84 4.00
N PRO A 274 -2.26 -11.83 4.65
CA PRO A 274 -1.50 -10.66 5.08
C PRO A 274 -0.43 -10.98 6.14
N THR A 275 -0.48 -12.13 6.79
CA THR A 275 0.47 -12.55 7.82
C THR A 275 1.50 -13.56 7.34
N ASP A 276 1.20 -14.31 6.27
CA ASP A 276 2.08 -15.34 5.74
C ASP A 276 1.74 -15.67 4.28
N TRP A 277 2.56 -15.25 3.35
CA TRP A 277 2.31 -15.45 1.91
C TRP A 277 2.40 -16.90 1.42
N ARG A 278 2.74 -17.85 2.28
CA ARG A 278 2.56 -19.28 1.95
C ARG A 278 1.09 -19.63 1.77
N TRP A 279 0.16 -18.78 2.21
CA TRP A 279 -1.29 -18.99 2.19
C TRP A 279 -2.02 -17.97 1.34
N ARG A 280 -3.27 -18.28 0.98
CA ARG A 280 -4.20 -17.36 0.33
C ARG A 280 -5.04 -16.66 1.39
N GLU A 281 -5.33 -15.39 1.20
CA GLU A 281 -6.23 -14.65 2.09
C GLU A 281 -7.64 -15.28 2.16
N ASN A 282 -8.11 -15.83 1.01
CA ASN A 282 -9.36 -16.58 0.93
C ASN A 282 -9.08 -17.99 0.40
N PRO A 283 -9.10 -19.03 1.26
CA PRO A 283 -8.81 -20.39 0.86
C PRO A 283 -9.92 -21.04 0.02
N ARG A 284 -11.07 -20.40 -0.18
CA ARG A 284 -12.16 -20.96 -1.02
C ARG A 284 -11.64 -21.29 -2.42
N GLY A 285 -11.93 -22.51 -2.89
CA GLY A 285 -11.42 -23.01 -4.17
C GLY A 285 -10.03 -23.64 -4.11
N SER A 286 -9.31 -23.49 -2.99
CA SER A 286 -8.06 -24.22 -2.71
C SER A 286 -8.22 -25.32 -1.67
N ILE A 287 -9.45 -25.61 -1.21
CA ILE A 287 -9.73 -26.68 -0.26
C ILE A 287 -10.15 -27.95 -1.02
N LEU A 288 -9.33 -28.97 -0.89
CA LEU A 288 -9.63 -30.34 -1.39
C LEU A 288 -10.35 -31.11 -0.30
N LYS A 289 -11.58 -31.54 -0.57
CA LYS A 289 -12.41 -32.22 0.42
C LYS A 289 -12.05 -33.71 0.53
N SER A 290 -12.03 -34.23 1.78
CA SER A 290 -11.93 -35.63 2.12
C SER A 290 -10.79 -36.39 1.42
N GLN A 291 -9.55 -35.86 1.51
CA GLN A 291 -8.37 -36.45 0.90
C GLN A 291 -7.76 -37.56 1.79
N ALA A 292 -7.39 -38.69 1.18
CA ALA A 292 -6.78 -39.79 1.90
C ALA A 292 -5.31 -39.50 2.22
N LEU A 293 -4.99 -39.45 3.52
CA LEU A 293 -3.63 -39.42 4.04
C LEU A 293 -3.27 -40.81 4.57
N THR A 294 -2.22 -41.41 4.02
CA THR A 294 -1.62 -42.63 4.54
C THR A 294 -0.31 -42.33 5.26
N VAL A 295 -0.08 -43.03 6.37
CA VAL A 295 1.13 -42.90 7.16
C VAL A 295 1.79 -44.24 7.29
N THR A 296 3.03 -44.38 6.82
CA THR A 296 3.79 -45.63 6.86
C THR A 296 5.20 -45.31 7.35
N ALA A 297 5.56 -45.78 8.53
CA ALA A 297 6.89 -45.62 9.13
C ALA A 297 7.40 -44.15 9.06
N SER A 298 6.58 -43.21 9.44
CA SER A 298 6.88 -41.72 9.42
C SER A 298 6.90 -41.09 8.03
N THR A 299 6.51 -41.84 6.97
CA THR A 299 6.28 -41.24 5.65
C THR A 299 4.78 -40.92 5.49
N TYR A 300 4.50 -39.68 5.16
CA TYR A 300 3.14 -39.17 4.95
C TYR A 300 2.88 -39.07 3.46
N THR A 301 1.88 -39.77 2.96
CA THR A 301 1.51 -39.78 1.55
C THR A 301 0.06 -39.33 1.37
N LEU A 302 -0.14 -38.28 0.64
CA LEU A 302 -1.43 -37.71 0.29
C LEU A 302 -1.79 -38.12 -1.13
N THR A 303 -3.01 -38.65 -1.34
CA THR A 303 -3.47 -39.10 -2.65
C THR A 303 -4.58 -38.20 -3.19
N ASN A 304 -4.37 -37.62 -4.38
CA ASN A 304 -5.38 -36.85 -5.09
C ASN A 304 -5.02 -36.72 -6.58
N ALA A 305 -6.04 -36.77 -7.45
CA ALA A 305 -5.87 -36.62 -8.90
C ALA A 305 -5.21 -35.26 -9.31
N ILE A 306 -5.24 -34.24 -8.46
CA ILE A 306 -4.57 -32.98 -8.72
C ILE A 306 -3.06 -33.16 -8.91
N PHE A 307 -2.46 -34.17 -8.26
CA PHE A 307 -1.02 -34.39 -8.35
C PHE A 307 -0.57 -34.94 -9.71
N SER A 308 -1.49 -35.34 -10.61
CA SER A 308 -1.15 -35.63 -12.00
C SER A 308 -0.68 -34.42 -12.78
N THR A 309 -1.13 -33.22 -12.37
CA THR A 309 -0.82 -31.94 -13.02
C THR A 309 -0.13 -30.94 -12.08
N PHE A 310 -0.09 -31.26 -10.79
CA PHE A 310 0.51 -30.40 -9.76
C PHE A 310 2.02 -30.59 -9.78
N GLN A 311 2.76 -29.54 -10.11
CA GLN A 311 4.22 -29.63 -10.31
C GLN A 311 5.01 -28.85 -9.25
N TYR A 312 4.60 -28.93 -7.98
CA TYR A 312 5.14 -28.03 -6.95
C TYR A 312 5.74 -28.78 -5.76
N GLU A 313 6.89 -29.36 -5.98
CA GLU A 313 7.74 -29.73 -4.86
C GLU A 313 8.15 -28.48 -4.08
N GLY A 314 8.15 -28.57 -2.76
CA GLY A 314 8.43 -27.46 -1.86
C GLY A 314 7.23 -26.58 -1.50
N GLN A 315 6.07 -26.79 -2.13
CA GLN A 315 4.86 -26.03 -1.82
C GLN A 315 4.27 -26.43 -0.46
N TRP A 316 3.48 -25.53 0.10
CA TRP A 316 2.80 -25.75 1.36
C TRP A 316 1.34 -26.17 1.14
N LEU A 317 0.85 -27.03 2.02
CA LEU A 317 -0.55 -27.38 2.21
C LEU A 317 -0.84 -27.51 3.71
N LYS A 318 -2.10 -27.48 4.10
CA LYS A 318 -2.51 -27.53 5.49
C LYS A 318 -3.51 -28.67 5.70
N ILE A 319 -3.27 -29.49 6.71
CA ILE A 319 -4.13 -30.60 7.13
C ILE A 319 -4.44 -30.42 8.62
N ASN A 320 -5.70 -30.27 9.02
CA ASN A 320 -6.08 -29.97 10.41
C ASN A 320 -5.28 -28.79 11.01
N ASP A 321 -5.15 -27.69 10.26
CA ASP A 321 -4.36 -26.51 10.62
C ASP A 321 -2.85 -26.76 10.79
N ILE A 322 -2.37 -27.99 10.52
CA ILE A 322 -0.94 -28.32 10.56
C ILE A 322 -0.34 -28.03 9.16
N PRO A 323 0.65 -27.13 9.07
CA PRO A 323 1.39 -26.91 7.84
C PRO A 323 2.16 -28.14 7.43
N CYS A 324 2.12 -28.48 6.14
CA CYS A 324 2.81 -29.60 5.55
C CYS A 324 3.54 -29.15 4.30
N GLN A 325 4.82 -29.48 4.18
CA GLN A 325 5.57 -29.21 2.96
C GLN A 325 5.50 -30.39 1.99
N VAL A 326 5.20 -30.15 0.73
CA VAL A 326 5.27 -31.15 -0.33
C VAL A 326 6.74 -31.44 -0.65
N LEU A 327 7.19 -32.68 -0.46
CA LEU A 327 8.57 -33.07 -0.71
C LEU A 327 8.76 -33.63 -2.12
N VAL A 328 7.89 -34.55 -2.53
CA VAL A 328 7.96 -35.25 -3.81
C VAL A 328 6.55 -35.46 -4.35
N ILE A 329 6.39 -35.29 -5.64
CA ILE A 329 5.13 -35.57 -6.36
C ILE A 329 5.36 -36.74 -7.33
N ASP A 330 4.53 -37.76 -7.24
CA ASP A 330 4.46 -38.82 -8.22
C ASP A 330 3.18 -38.66 -9.06
N THR A 331 3.35 -38.15 -10.26
CA THR A 331 2.25 -37.89 -11.19
C THR A 331 1.65 -39.19 -11.75
N SER A 332 2.38 -40.31 -11.73
CA SER A 332 1.92 -41.58 -12.23
C SER A 332 0.94 -42.29 -11.27
N THR A 333 1.12 -42.07 -9.97
CA THR A 333 0.25 -42.59 -8.91
C THR A 333 -0.69 -41.57 -8.31
N ASN A 334 -0.62 -40.32 -8.76
CA ASN A 334 -1.37 -39.17 -8.20
C ASN A 334 -1.15 -39.00 -6.70
N THR A 335 0.10 -39.10 -6.24
CA THR A 335 0.46 -38.98 -4.84
C THR A 335 1.47 -37.90 -4.60
N ALA A 336 1.43 -37.32 -3.39
CA ALA A 336 2.46 -36.44 -2.88
C ALA A 336 3.00 -36.95 -1.55
N THR A 337 4.31 -37.08 -1.44
CA THR A 337 4.98 -37.26 -0.15
C THR A 337 5.09 -35.88 0.53
N ILE A 338 4.59 -35.78 1.75
CA ILE A 338 4.56 -34.53 2.51
C ILE A 338 5.32 -34.65 3.82
N LYS A 339 5.79 -33.52 4.33
CA LYS A 339 6.41 -33.39 5.66
C LYS A 339 5.57 -32.45 6.50
N PRO A 340 4.76 -32.95 7.44
CA PRO A 340 4.04 -32.09 8.37
C PRO A 340 4.96 -31.51 9.44
N ASP A 341 4.63 -30.30 9.94
CA ASP A 341 5.34 -29.64 11.05
C ASP A 341 5.07 -30.34 12.40
N SER A 342 3.98 -31.08 12.48
CA SER A 342 3.63 -31.95 13.63
C SER A 342 2.99 -33.25 13.14
N PRO A 343 3.10 -34.37 13.88
CA PRO A 343 2.53 -35.65 13.47
C PRO A 343 1.02 -35.54 13.20
N ILE A 344 0.56 -36.24 12.14
CA ILE A 344 -0.84 -36.35 11.75
C ILE A 344 -1.14 -37.86 11.59
N ASP A 345 -2.26 -38.34 12.14
CA ASP A 345 -2.69 -39.71 11.96
C ASP A 345 -3.16 -39.94 10.52
N ALA A 346 -3.14 -41.22 10.10
CA ALA A 346 -3.74 -41.63 8.83
C ALA A 346 -5.26 -41.40 8.85
N GLY A 347 -5.82 -40.93 7.76
CA GLY A 347 -7.27 -40.65 7.70
C GLY A 347 -7.67 -39.85 6.45
N ASN A 348 -8.93 -39.43 6.41
CA ASN A 348 -9.43 -38.55 5.37
C ASN A 348 -9.55 -37.11 5.93
N TYR A 349 -8.96 -36.17 5.24
CA TYR A 349 -8.89 -34.79 5.68
C TYR A 349 -9.28 -33.81 4.58
N ASP A 350 -9.82 -32.69 5.00
CA ASP A 350 -9.86 -31.51 4.13
C ASP A 350 -8.46 -30.92 4.07
N VAL A 351 -7.97 -30.70 2.86
CA VAL A 351 -6.62 -30.19 2.62
C VAL A 351 -6.72 -28.81 2.00
N GLU A 352 -6.17 -27.81 2.68
CA GLU A 352 -6.02 -26.47 2.14
C GLU A 352 -4.70 -26.38 1.36
N LEU A 353 -4.78 -26.03 0.08
CA LEU A 353 -3.60 -25.77 -0.75
C LEU A 353 -3.07 -24.37 -0.45
N GLY A 354 -1.78 -24.24 -0.27
CA GLY A 354 -1.09 -22.98 -0.11
C GLY A 354 -1.17 -22.09 -1.35
N ALA A 355 -0.64 -20.89 -1.24
CA ALA A 355 -0.47 -20.00 -2.37
C ALA A 355 0.59 -20.54 -3.35
N VAL A 356 0.39 -20.26 -4.64
CA VAL A 356 1.28 -20.70 -5.71
C VAL A 356 2.20 -19.53 -6.11
N LEU A 357 3.44 -19.58 -5.64
CA LEU A 357 4.39 -18.46 -5.75
C LEU A 357 5.42 -18.64 -6.88
N ASN A 358 5.35 -19.76 -7.62
CA ASN A 358 6.35 -20.16 -8.62
C ASN A 358 6.02 -19.73 -10.05
N GLY A 359 4.97 -18.96 -10.25
CA GLY A 359 4.56 -18.45 -11.56
C GLY A 359 3.43 -19.24 -12.23
N TYR A 360 2.97 -20.36 -11.69
CA TYR A 360 1.89 -21.13 -12.32
C TYR A 360 0.56 -20.38 -12.37
N ASP A 361 0.13 -19.78 -11.26
CA ASP A 361 -1.09 -18.99 -11.21
C ASP A 361 -0.87 -17.53 -11.71
N GLY A 362 0.36 -17.06 -11.68
CA GLY A 362 0.76 -15.69 -11.99
C GLY A 362 2.00 -15.29 -11.21
N GLU A 363 2.28 -14.02 -11.20
CA GLU A 363 3.44 -13.41 -10.54
C GLU A 363 3.10 -12.90 -9.14
N VAL A 364 4.09 -12.90 -8.26
CA VAL A 364 3.97 -12.39 -6.88
C VAL A 364 4.18 -10.88 -6.91
N MET A 365 3.13 -10.12 -6.69
CA MET A 365 3.14 -8.67 -6.78
C MET A 365 2.64 -8.04 -5.47
N VAL A 366 3.04 -6.81 -5.23
CA VAL A 366 2.48 -5.95 -4.18
C VAL A 366 1.61 -4.91 -4.85
N LEU A 367 0.32 -4.90 -4.53
CA LEU A 367 -0.60 -3.84 -4.94
C LEU A 367 -0.42 -2.65 -4.02
N ILE A 368 0.04 -1.55 -4.57
CA ILE A 368 0.13 -0.26 -3.90
C ILE A 368 -1.14 0.53 -4.22
N PRO A 369 -1.90 1.01 -3.22
CA PRO A 369 -3.08 1.83 -3.47
C PRO A 369 -2.72 3.14 -4.15
N GLU A 370 -3.68 3.77 -4.83
CA GLU A 370 -3.49 5.12 -5.36
C GLU A 370 -3.29 6.14 -4.23
N PHE A 371 -2.49 7.13 -4.48
CA PHE A 371 -2.26 8.25 -3.57
C PHE A 371 -1.77 9.48 -4.32
N TRP A 372 -1.67 10.60 -3.62
CA TRP A 372 -1.17 11.87 -4.14
C TRP A 372 0.05 12.30 -3.33
N ILE A 373 1.01 12.92 -4.00
CA ILE A 373 2.25 13.40 -3.39
C ILE A 373 2.49 14.86 -3.79
N LYS A 374 3.04 15.63 -2.86
CA LYS A 374 3.47 17.00 -3.11
C LYS A 374 4.70 17.34 -2.29
N SER A 375 5.57 18.15 -2.86
CA SER A 375 6.75 18.69 -2.19
C SER A 375 6.74 20.20 -2.15
N TRP A 376 7.39 20.73 -1.14
CA TRP A 376 7.72 22.15 -1.00
C TRP A 376 9.21 22.28 -0.73
N ASP A 377 9.88 23.10 -1.51
CA ASP A 377 11.31 23.40 -1.36
C ASP A 377 11.50 24.90 -1.20
N THR A 378 11.98 25.30 -0.04
CA THR A 378 12.32 26.66 0.29
C THR A 378 13.76 26.74 0.79
N ALA A 379 14.34 27.91 0.81
CA ALA A 379 15.71 28.11 1.31
C ALA A 379 15.91 27.68 2.78
N ILE A 380 14.84 27.62 3.57
CA ILE A 380 14.88 27.37 5.02
C ILE A 380 14.25 26.04 5.44
N GLN A 381 13.41 25.43 4.60
CA GLN A 381 12.66 24.21 4.92
C GLN A 381 12.27 23.48 3.66
N ARG A 382 12.37 22.17 3.72
CA ARG A 382 11.86 21.21 2.73
C ARG A 382 10.79 20.34 3.34
N GLU A 383 9.81 19.99 2.55
CA GLU A 383 8.70 19.17 2.99
C GLU A 383 8.20 18.28 1.85
N VAL A 384 7.85 17.03 2.17
CA VAL A 384 7.18 16.12 1.26
C VAL A 384 6.01 15.49 2.01
N ARG A 385 4.83 15.56 1.43
CA ARG A 385 3.61 14.95 1.97
C ARG A 385 2.94 14.04 0.95
N ILE A 386 2.22 13.06 1.48
CA ILE A 386 1.33 12.17 0.76
C ILE A 386 -0.08 12.27 1.30
N ALA A 387 -1.06 11.95 0.45
CA ALA A 387 -2.47 11.98 0.80
C ALA A 387 -3.20 10.78 0.17
N PRO A 388 -4.11 10.09 0.90
CA PRO A 388 -4.89 8.98 0.36
C PRO A 388 -5.97 9.42 -0.63
N SER A 389 -6.21 10.74 -0.75
CA SER A 389 -7.17 11.34 -1.69
C SER A 389 -6.64 12.66 -2.23
N LYS A 390 -7.11 13.05 -3.39
CA LYS A 390 -6.73 14.31 -4.04
C LYS A 390 -7.12 15.50 -3.16
N ILE A 391 -6.19 16.41 -2.93
CA ILE A 391 -6.42 17.66 -2.20
C ILE A 391 -6.72 18.79 -3.20
N ASP A 392 -5.82 18.98 -4.18
CA ASP A 392 -6.01 19.94 -5.28
C ASP A 392 -5.24 19.50 -6.54
N ASP A 393 -5.28 20.29 -7.61
CA ASP A 393 -4.65 19.96 -8.91
C ASP A 393 -3.12 20.10 -8.92
N THR A 394 -2.52 20.59 -7.84
CA THR A 394 -1.06 20.75 -7.72
C THR A 394 -0.39 19.49 -7.12
N TRP A 395 -1.18 18.50 -6.69
CA TRP A 395 -0.69 17.24 -6.19
C TRP A 395 -0.47 16.25 -7.33
N GLU A 396 0.70 15.63 -7.35
CA GLU A 396 1.02 14.58 -8.31
C GLU A 396 0.28 13.30 -7.94
N HIS A 397 -0.38 12.69 -8.92
CA HIS A 397 -1.14 11.45 -8.75
C HIS A 397 -0.26 10.23 -8.99
N GLN A 398 -0.18 9.34 -8.01
CA GLN A 398 0.30 7.98 -8.18
C GLN A 398 -0.91 7.06 -8.34
N PRO A 399 -1.18 6.53 -9.54
CA PRO A 399 -2.28 5.56 -9.74
C PRO A 399 -1.96 4.25 -9.02
N LYS A 400 -2.96 3.40 -8.83
CA LYS A 400 -2.76 2.04 -8.32
C LYS A 400 -1.67 1.34 -9.12
N LEU A 401 -0.72 0.73 -8.41
CA LEU A 401 0.46 0.13 -9.03
C LEU A 401 0.69 -1.28 -8.48
N LEU A 402 0.87 -2.24 -9.35
CA LEU A 402 1.47 -3.51 -9.00
C LEU A 402 2.99 -3.38 -9.13
N VAL A 403 3.70 -3.64 -8.04
CA VAL A 403 5.16 -3.67 -8.00
C VAL A 403 5.59 -5.10 -7.73
N ALA A 404 6.59 -5.60 -8.45
CA ALA A 404 7.16 -6.91 -8.22
C ALA A 404 7.60 -7.07 -6.75
N ALA A 405 7.09 -8.10 -6.07
CA ALA A 405 7.41 -8.34 -4.66
C ALA A 405 8.90 -8.67 -4.46
N TYR A 406 9.49 -9.33 -5.43
CA TYR A 406 10.91 -9.68 -5.50
C TYR A 406 11.57 -8.91 -6.65
N HIS A 407 12.89 -8.90 -6.69
CA HIS A 407 13.60 -8.55 -7.93
C HIS A 407 13.25 -9.58 -9.02
N ASP A 408 13.07 -9.13 -10.25
CA ASP A 408 12.64 -10.03 -11.32
C ASP A 408 13.72 -11.07 -11.69
N THR A 409 13.29 -12.30 -11.87
CA THR A 409 13.99 -13.34 -12.60
C THR A 409 13.58 -13.31 -14.08
N VAL A 410 14.06 -14.24 -14.90
CA VAL A 410 13.70 -14.31 -16.32
C VAL A 410 13.37 -15.75 -16.72
N LEU A 411 12.27 -15.92 -17.44
CA LEU A 411 11.84 -17.19 -18.01
C LEU A 411 12.77 -17.57 -19.18
N ASN A 412 13.77 -18.41 -18.93
CA ASN A 412 14.75 -18.78 -19.96
C ASN A 412 14.18 -19.76 -21.00
N THR A 413 13.32 -20.68 -20.55
CA THR A 413 12.69 -21.71 -21.37
C THR A 413 11.21 -21.77 -21.03
N ILE A 414 10.35 -21.80 -22.02
CA ILE A 414 8.90 -21.93 -21.81
C ILE A 414 8.61 -23.37 -21.36
N PRO A 415 8.08 -23.58 -20.16
CA PRO A 415 7.73 -24.91 -19.71
C PRO A 415 6.40 -25.35 -20.32
N GLU A 416 6.27 -26.64 -20.58
CA GLU A 416 4.99 -27.22 -20.99
C GLU A 416 4.08 -27.40 -19.77
N ASN A 417 2.79 -27.11 -19.90
CA ASN A 417 1.75 -27.36 -18.89
C ASN A 417 2.00 -26.65 -17.52
N MET A 418 2.69 -25.52 -17.51
CA MET A 418 2.98 -24.75 -16.30
C MET A 418 2.09 -23.49 -16.19
N GLY A 419 0.79 -23.64 -16.43
CA GLY A 419 -0.20 -22.59 -16.25
C GLY A 419 0.18 -21.26 -16.92
N TYR A 420 0.22 -20.17 -16.16
CA TYR A 420 0.56 -18.85 -16.69
C TYR A 420 1.94 -18.79 -17.36
N LEU A 421 2.96 -19.47 -16.82
CA LEU A 421 4.29 -19.50 -17.43
C LEU A 421 4.26 -20.01 -18.89
N SER A 422 3.40 -21.00 -19.18
CA SER A 422 3.26 -21.57 -20.53
C SER A 422 2.61 -20.60 -21.53
N THR A 423 2.00 -19.52 -21.06
CA THR A 423 1.38 -18.49 -21.91
C THR A 423 2.35 -17.38 -22.30
N LEU A 424 3.50 -17.30 -21.63
CA LEU A 424 4.50 -16.24 -21.82
C LEU A 424 5.47 -16.58 -22.96
N GLU A 425 6.26 -15.57 -23.32
CA GLU A 425 7.37 -15.74 -24.26
C GLU A 425 8.67 -16.04 -23.48
N ALA A 426 9.62 -16.72 -24.15
CA ALA A 426 10.96 -16.85 -23.61
C ALA A 426 11.58 -15.46 -23.34
N ASN A 427 12.35 -15.36 -22.29
CA ASN A 427 12.92 -14.12 -21.76
C ASN A 427 11.91 -13.12 -21.18
N SER A 428 10.68 -13.54 -20.84
CA SER A 428 9.78 -12.71 -20.02
C SER A 428 10.35 -12.50 -18.62
N ALA A 429 10.29 -11.28 -18.11
CA ALA A 429 10.65 -10.96 -16.72
C ALA A 429 9.55 -11.38 -15.77
N LEU A 430 9.88 -11.92 -14.60
CA LEU A 430 8.96 -12.53 -13.66
C LEU A 430 9.33 -12.25 -12.21
N SER A 431 8.36 -11.85 -11.41
CA SER A 431 8.49 -11.81 -9.94
C SER A 431 7.93 -13.11 -9.36
N VAL A 432 8.78 -14.12 -9.20
CA VAL A 432 8.37 -15.45 -8.75
C VAL A 432 9.41 -16.10 -7.84
N MET A 433 8.96 -17.00 -6.96
CA MET A 433 9.79 -17.91 -6.20
C MET A 433 9.91 -19.24 -6.96
N ASN A 434 10.83 -19.31 -7.91
CA ASN A 434 10.97 -20.46 -8.77
C ASN A 434 12.40 -21.03 -8.72
N THR A 435 12.52 -22.27 -8.25
CA THR A 435 13.80 -22.95 -8.04
C THR A 435 14.16 -23.93 -9.16
N ASN A 436 13.38 -23.99 -10.22
CA ASN A 436 13.68 -24.86 -11.36
C ASN A 436 14.48 -24.15 -12.47
N SER A 437 14.97 -24.93 -13.43
CA SER A 437 15.82 -24.43 -14.53
C SER A 437 15.10 -23.55 -15.55
N TYR A 438 13.78 -23.42 -15.49
CA TYR A 438 13.03 -22.49 -16.38
C TYR A 438 13.35 -21.02 -16.08
N CYS A 439 13.62 -20.71 -14.80
CA CYS A 439 13.91 -19.35 -14.35
C CYS A 439 15.25 -19.32 -13.63
N ARG A 440 16.33 -18.99 -14.36
CA ARG A 440 17.63 -18.73 -13.77
C ARG A 440 17.84 -17.23 -13.60
N GLY A 441 18.40 -16.87 -12.47
CA GLY A 441 18.83 -15.51 -12.16
C GLY A 441 20.30 -15.27 -12.46
N GLY A 442 20.85 -14.28 -11.81
CA GLY A 442 22.26 -13.90 -11.93
C GLY A 442 22.71 -13.77 -13.37
N ASN A 443 23.85 -14.36 -13.71
CA ASN A 443 24.39 -14.41 -15.06
C ASN A 443 23.81 -15.56 -15.93
N ASN A 444 22.76 -16.22 -15.46
CA ASN A 444 22.11 -17.36 -16.12
C ASN A 444 23.01 -18.62 -16.27
N SER A 445 24.03 -18.77 -15.44
CA SER A 445 24.90 -19.93 -15.47
C SER A 445 24.22 -21.16 -14.89
N SER A 446 24.29 -22.30 -15.56
CA SER A 446 23.85 -23.61 -15.06
C SER A 446 24.95 -24.34 -14.27
N THR A 447 26.12 -23.76 -14.12
CA THR A 447 27.30 -24.41 -13.53
C THR A 447 27.04 -24.94 -12.12
N TYR A 448 26.23 -24.25 -11.36
CA TYR A 448 25.95 -24.56 -9.95
C TYR A 448 24.51 -25.03 -9.69
N ASP A 449 23.73 -25.41 -10.71
CA ASP A 449 22.34 -25.86 -10.51
C ASP A 449 22.27 -27.06 -9.53
N ALA A 450 23.24 -27.95 -9.57
CA ALA A 450 23.33 -29.10 -8.67
C ALA A 450 23.55 -28.72 -7.19
N TYR A 451 23.98 -27.49 -6.89
CA TYR A 451 24.25 -27.01 -5.55
C TYR A 451 23.03 -26.41 -4.84
N ILE A 452 21.84 -26.50 -5.43
CA ILE A 452 20.62 -25.90 -4.87
C ILE A 452 20.32 -26.32 -3.43
N THR A 453 20.74 -27.53 -3.04
CA THR A 453 20.52 -28.07 -1.67
C THR A 453 21.70 -27.87 -0.74
N SER A 454 22.94 -27.94 -1.23
CA SER A 454 24.16 -27.87 -0.44
C SER A 454 24.86 -26.52 -0.49
N ASP A 455 24.77 -25.82 -1.63
CA ASP A 455 25.37 -24.50 -1.84
C ASP A 455 24.45 -23.61 -2.67
N ARG A 456 23.26 -23.36 -2.15
CA ARG A 456 22.24 -22.52 -2.78
C ARG A 456 22.69 -21.09 -3.07
N PHE A 457 23.75 -20.62 -2.42
CA PHE A 457 24.24 -19.26 -2.66
C PHE A 457 25.00 -19.11 -3.97
N ARG A 458 25.56 -20.19 -4.49
CA ARG A 458 26.14 -20.21 -5.85
C ARG A 458 25.13 -20.50 -6.95
N SER A 459 24.08 -21.28 -6.67
CA SER A 459 23.05 -21.59 -7.65
C SER A 459 22.37 -20.31 -8.14
N MET A 460 22.09 -20.28 -9.44
CA MET A 460 21.27 -19.21 -10.05
C MET A 460 19.77 -19.52 -10.01
N LEU A 461 19.37 -20.69 -9.58
CA LEU A 461 17.97 -21.07 -9.42
C LEU A 461 17.32 -20.28 -8.26
N GLY A 462 16.12 -19.76 -8.47
CA GLY A 462 15.41 -18.96 -7.48
C GLY A 462 15.96 -17.57 -7.22
N LYS A 463 16.92 -17.09 -8.01
CA LYS A 463 17.58 -15.80 -7.82
C LYS A 463 17.07 -14.73 -8.80
N PRO A 464 17.19 -13.44 -8.45
CA PRO A 464 16.99 -12.33 -9.37
C PRO A 464 17.89 -12.39 -10.61
N ARG A 465 17.41 -11.93 -11.75
CA ARG A 465 18.19 -11.81 -12.98
C ARG A 465 19.05 -10.57 -12.95
N THR A 466 20.34 -10.75 -13.18
CA THR A 466 21.34 -9.68 -13.32
C THR A 466 22.15 -9.89 -14.61
N ASN A 467 23.20 -9.12 -14.81
CA ASN A 467 24.15 -9.23 -15.92
C ASN A 467 23.50 -9.08 -17.30
N ILE A 468 22.50 -8.22 -17.41
CA ILE A 468 21.87 -7.79 -18.67
C ILE A 468 21.70 -6.27 -18.68
N SER A 469 21.71 -5.66 -19.87
CA SER A 469 21.55 -4.21 -20.01
C SER A 469 20.13 -3.76 -19.71
N ARG A 470 19.93 -2.47 -19.37
CA ARG A 470 18.61 -1.87 -19.15
C ARG A 470 17.67 -2.08 -20.35
N ALA A 471 18.17 -1.92 -21.58
CA ALA A 471 17.39 -2.20 -22.79
C ALA A 471 16.86 -3.64 -22.82
N THR A 472 17.70 -4.62 -22.42
CA THR A 472 17.28 -6.02 -22.31
C THR A 472 16.28 -6.24 -21.19
N MET A 473 16.49 -5.62 -20.02
CA MET A 473 15.54 -5.67 -18.90
C MET A 473 14.17 -5.13 -19.32
N ARG A 474 14.14 -3.96 -19.98
CA ARG A 474 12.92 -3.34 -20.54
C ARG A 474 12.20 -4.27 -21.51
N ALA A 475 12.94 -4.85 -22.46
CA ALA A 475 12.36 -5.80 -23.41
C ALA A 475 11.76 -7.05 -22.71
N ASN A 476 12.44 -7.55 -21.68
CA ASN A 476 11.98 -8.69 -20.90
C ASN A 476 10.71 -8.38 -20.10
N CYS A 477 10.61 -7.18 -19.50
CA CYS A 477 9.39 -6.73 -18.82
C CYS A 477 8.21 -6.63 -19.80
N ARG A 478 8.42 -6.03 -20.95
CA ARG A 478 7.36 -5.85 -21.97
C ARG A 478 6.81 -7.15 -22.51
N ARG A 479 7.62 -8.23 -22.59
CA ARG A 479 7.12 -9.58 -22.95
C ARG A 479 6.12 -10.14 -21.96
N SER A 480 6.19 -9.75 -20.72
CA SER A 480 5.22 -10.14 -19.68
C SER A 480 4.15 -9.06 -19.40
N GLY A 481 4.06 -8.01 -20.23
CA GLY A 481 3.05 -6.94 -20.06
C GLY A 481 3.36 -5.94 -18.95
N LYS A 482 4.64 -5.78 -18.60
CA LYS A 482 5.12 -4.88 -17.54
C LYS A 482 6.16 -3.89 -18.08
N GLU A 483 6.53 -2.93 -17.25
CA GLU A 483 7.71 -2.08 -17.45
C GLU A 483 8.70 -2.28 -16.28
N ILE A 484 9.96 -1.88 -16.47
CA ILE A 484 10.86 -1.69 -15.33
C ILE A 484 10.26 -0.59 -14.44
N LEU A 485 10.30 -0.75 -13.13
CA LEU A 485 9.89 0.30 -12.19
C LEU A 485 10.64 1.60 -12.56
N SER A 486 9.91 2.62 -12.98
CA SER A 486 10.54 3.86 -13.42
C SER A 486 11.10 4.65 -12.25
N TYR A 487 12.05 5.55 -12.51
CA TYR A 487 12.62 6.44 -11.49
C TYR A 487 11.53 7.25 -10.77
N LEU A 488 10.55 7.79 -11.50
CA LEU A 488 9.47 8.57 -10.92
C LEU A 488 8.52 7.73 -10.08
N GLN A 489 8.26 6.47 -10.45
CA GLN A 489 7.55 5.52 -9.60
C GLN A 489 8.38 5.12 -8.37
N TYR A 490 9.67 4.77 -8.56
CA TYR A 490 10.56 4.38 -7.46
C TYR A 490 10.60 5.43 -6.35
N LYS A 491 10.81 6.72 -6.70
CA LYS A 491 10.84 7.80 -5.72
C LYS A 491 9.55 7.90 -4.92
N ARG A 492 8.39 7.63 -5.54
CA ARG A 492 7.08 7.70 -4.87
C ARG A 492 6.82 6.46 -4.01
N VAL A 493 6.89 5.25 -4.61
CA VAL A 493 6.36 4.03 -4.00
C VAL A 493 7.37 3.27 -3.13
N LEU A 494 8.66 3.50 -3.30
CA LEU A 494 9.69 2.95 -2.41
C LEU A 494 10.26 4.03 -1.52
N TYR A 495 10.81 5.09 -2.09
CA TYR A 495 11.57 6.09 -1.35
C TYR A 495 10.69 6.91 -0.40
N TRP A 496 9.73 7.69 -0.92
CA TRP A 496 8.97 8.60 -0.07
C TRP A 496 7.98 7.90 0.85
N LEU A 497 7.34 6.81 0.42
CA LEU A 497 6.48 6.04 1.33
C LEU A 497 7.27 5.52 2.53
N TYR A 498 8.50 5.01 2.29
CA TYR A 498 9.37 4.53 3.35
C TYR A 498 9.80 5.65 4.31
N PHE A 499 10.36 6.75 3.79
CA PHE A 499 10.90 7.82 4.64
C PHE A 499 9.82 8.59 5.39
N ILE A 500 8.62 8.70 4.85
CA ILE A 500 7.47 9.27 5.58
C ILE A 500 7.04 8.36 6.73
N GLU A 501 7.08 7.05 6.56
CA GLU A 501 6.76 6.08 7.62
C GLU A 501 7.75 6.18 8.78
N TYR A 502 9.05 6.14 8.48
CA TYR A 502 10.09 6.10 9.51
C TYR A 502 10.48 7.49 10.04
N ALA A 503 10.27 8.55 9.28
CA ALA A 503 10.77 9.91 9.54
C ALA A 503 12.29 9.93 9.83
N ASN A 504 13.06 9.12 9.09
CA ASN A 504 14.50 8.97 9.26
C ASN A 504 15.14 8.64 7.90
N PHE A 505 16.08 9.47 7.44
CA PHE A 505 16.80 9.24 6.19
C PHE A 505 17.83 8.11 6.26
N ASN A 506 18.15 7.62 7.46
CA ASN A 506 19.00 6.44 7.62
C ASN A 506 18.17 5.16 7.51
N CYS A 507 17.93 4.66 6.30
CA CYS A 507 17.22 3.39 6.10
C CYS A 507 18.03 2.18 6.59
N GLN A 508 19.35 2.31 6.78
CA GLN A 508 20.24 1.32 7.34
C GLN A 508 20.34 1.39 8.89
N ALA A 509 19.58 2.28 9.53
CA ALA A 509 19.47 2.26 10.98
C ALA A 509 18.95 0.89 11.45
N ARG A 510 19.27 0.54 12.69
CA ARG A 510 18.87 -0.74 13.27
C ARG A 510 17.37 -0.95 13.18
N PHE A 511 16.96 -2.13 12.76
CA PHE A 511 15.55 -2.51 12.74
C PHE A 511 14.97 -2.52 14.16
N ASN A 512 13.79 -1.94 14.32
CA ASN A 512 13.03 -1.99 15.55
C ASN A 512 11.56 -2.27 15.21
N SER A 513 11.04 -3.40 15.68
CA SER A 513 9.63 -3.78 15.50
C SER A 513 8.69 -3.00 16.40
N GLU A 514 9.19 -2.42 17.51
CA GLU A 514 8.38 -1.66 18.45
C GLU A 514 8.11 -0.25 17.92
N LEU A 515 6.94 0.26 18.24
CA LEU A 515 6.60 1.65 17.97
C LEU A 515 7.15 2.57 19.06
N THR A 516 7.30 3.86 18.77
CA THR A 516 7.57 4.85 19.81
C THR A 516 6.41 4.93 20.81
N SER A 517 6.61 5.60 21.93
CA SER A 517 5.54 5.85 22.93
C SER A 517 4.33 6.57 22.33
N GLU A 518 4.53 7.36 21.29
CA GLU A 518 3.48 8.06 20.53
C GLU A 518 2.80 7.17 19.48
N GLY A 519 3.31 5.96 19.22
CA GLY A 519 2.77 5.01 18.26
C GLY A 519 3.34 5.16 16.84
N PHE A 520 4.56 5.67 16.66
CA PHE A 520 5.20 5.83 15.36
C PHE A 520 6.26 4.76 15.10
N ARG A 521 6.49 4.43 13.83
CA ARG A 521 7.64 3.62 13.39
C ARG A 521 8.95 4.33 13.74
N GLN A 522 9.97 3.53 14.06
CA GLN A 522 11.31 4.01 14.42
C GLN A 522 12.41 3.09 13.87
N GLY A 523 13.67 3.55 13.91
CA GLY A 523 14.80 2.80 13.38
C GLY A 523 14.87 2.81 11.86
N GLY A 524 15.19 1.67 11.29
CA GLY A 524 15.29 1.42 9.85
C GLY A 524 15.19 -0.07 9.55
N LEU A 525 15.73 -0.51 8.41
CA LEU A 525 15.77 -1.92 7.99
C LEU A 525 17.21 -2.43 7.77
N GLY A 526 18.20 -1.82 8.45
CA GLY A 526 19.60 -2.14 8.31
C GLY A 526 20.01 -3.47 8.97
N ASP A 527 20.81 -3.39 10.03
CA ASP A 527 21.32 -4.52 10.80
C ASP A 527 22.19 -5.51 10.01
N GLY A 528 22.96 -5.00 9.05
CA GLY A 528 23.94 -5.79 8.33
C GLY A 528 23.50 -6.26 6.97
N VAL A 529 22.44 -5.67 6.42
CA VAL A 529 22.03 -5.86 5.02
C VAL A 529 23.18 -5.65 4.02
N THR A 530 24.20 -4.92 4.43
CA THR A 530 25.32 -4.48 3.59
C THR A 530 26.68 -4.92 4.14
N THR A 531 26.72 -6.01 4.90
CA THR A 531 27.94 -6.45 5.61
C THR A 531 28.72 -7.53 4.91
N VAL A 532 28.35 -7.91 3.68
CA VAL A 532 29.08 -8.92 2.93
C VAL A 532 30.36 -8.29 2.37
N ASN A 533 31.49 -8.79 2.81
CA ASN A 533 32.79 -8.28 2.35
C ASN A 533 32.93 -8.45 0.82
N TYR A 534 33.24 -7.37 0.14
CA TYR A 534 33.43 -7.31 -1.32
C TYR A 534 34.27 -8.45 -1.88
N SER A 535 35.46 -8.69 -1.29
CA SER A 535 36.38 -9.74 -1.76
C SER A 535 35.76 -11.13 -1.66
N TYR A 536 35.12 -11.43 -0.52
CA TYR A 536 34.53 -12.75 -0.27
C TYR A 536 33.34 -13.01 -1.19
N TRP A 537 32.45 -12.03 -1.32
CA TRP A 537 31.30 -12.12 -2.20
C TRP A 537 31.73 -12.26 -3.66
N ASN A 538 32.68 -11.43 -4.13
CA ASN A 538 33.21 -11.52 -5.50
C ASN A 538 33.88 -12.87 -5.77
N PHE A 539 34.78 -13.31 -4.89
CA PHE A 539 35.50 -14.56 -5.10
C PHE A 539 34.60 -15.79 -5.05
N TYR A 540 33.59 -15.79 -4.18
CA TYR A 540 32.71 -16.93 -4.01
C TYR A 540 31.54 -16.93 -5.02
N ASN A 541 30.91 -15.82 -5.28
CA ASN A 541 29.67 -15.73 -6.06
C ASN A 541 29.78 -14.83 -7.30
N SER A 542 30.92 -14.22 -7.59
CA SER A 542 31.12 -13.31 -8.72
C SER A 542 30.10 -12.16 -8.77
N PHE A 543 29.73 -11.62 -7.60
CA PHE A 543 28.72 -10.58 -7.40
C PHE A 543 27.29 -10.94 -7.83
N ASN A 544 26.97 -12.20 -8.09
CA ASN A 544 25.60 -12.57 -8.39
C ASN A 544 24.72 -12.42 -7.14
N PRO A 545 23.39 -12.30 -7.29
CA PRO A 545 22.46 -12.16 -6.18
C PRO A 545 22.64 -13.27 -5.14
N LEU A 546 22.62 -12.92 -3.86
CA LEU A 546 22.77 -13.88 -2.77
C LEU A 546 21.42 -14.41 -2.31
N THR A 547 20.41 -13.53 -2.21
CA THR A 547 19.10 -13.86 -1.69
C THR A 547 18.24 -14.53 -2.76
N PRO A 548 17.71 -15.74 -2.50
CA PRO A 548 16.67 -16.31 -3.35
C PRO A 548 15.35 -15.59 -3.13
N ASN A 549 14.58 -15.40 -4.19
CA ASN A 549 13.25 -14.79 -4.13
C ASN A 549 12.32 -15.52 -3.15
N GLY A 550 11.57 -14.78 -2.36
CA GLY A 550 10.62 -15.33 -1.41
C GLY A 550 11.22 -15.80 -0.09
N TYR A 551 12.45 -15.40 0.23
CA TYR A 551 13.12 -15.78 1.48
C TYR A 551 12.38 -15.31 2.73
N THR A 552 11.59 -14.24 2.62
CA THR A 552 10.88 -13.59 3.73
C THR A 552 9.35 -13.74 3.66
N ASN A 553 8.82 -14.70 2.91
CA ASN A 553 7.39 -14.85 2.67
C ASN A 553 6.54 -15.08 3.93
N GLU A 554 7.10 -15.65 4.99
CA GLU A 554 6.44 -15.82 6.27
C GLU A 554 6.10 -14.52 7.00
N PHE A 555 6.57 -13.38 6.52
CA PHE A 555 6.21 -12.08 7.09
C PHE A 555 4.97 -11.44 6.41
N GLY A 556 4.39 -12.09 5.43
CA GLY A 556 3.19 -11.62 4.76
C GLY A 556 3.33 -10.22 4.16
N ASN A 557 2.33 -9.36 4.40
CA ASN A 557 2.38 -7.93 4.08
C ASN A 557 3.19 -7.11 5.11
N GLY A 558 3.76 -7.77 6.12
CA GLY A 558 4.46 -7.10 7.21
C GLY A 558 5.82 -6.53 6.81
N THR A 559 6.37 -5.76 7.73
CA THR A 559 7.73 -5.23 7.67
C THR A 559 8.58 -5.92 8.73
N ASN A 560 9.67 -6.56 8.33
CA ASN A 560 10.58 -7.28 9.20
C ASN A 560 11.92 -7.52 8.50
N ILE A 561 12.88 -8.09 9.23
CA ILE A 561 14.15 -8.57 8.69
C ILE A 561 14.35 -10.04 9.03
N LYS A 562 15.01 -10.80 8.15
CA LYS A 562 15.31 -12.21 8.36
C LYS A 562 16.80 -12.48 8.20
N ALA A 563 17.41 -13.09 9.21
CA ALA A 563 18.81 -13.48 9.13
C ALA A 563 19.04 -14.59 8.11
N MET A 564 20.08 -14.45 7.30
CA MET A 564 20.54 -15.44 6.34
C MET A 564 22.05 -15.67 6.56
N THR A 565 22.43 -16.89 6.88
CA THR A 565 23.85 -17.25 6.95
C THR A 565 24.39 -17.49 5.54
N ILE A 566 25.38 -16.71 5.17
CA ILE A 566 26.08 -16.81 3.87
C ILE A 566 27.43 -17.44 4.14
N VAL A 567 27.77 -18.48 3.36
CA VAL A 567 29.10 -19.09 3.33
C VAL A 567 29.90 -18.49 2.17
N MET A 568 31.17 -18.21 2.38
CA MET A 568 32.00 -17.46 1.44
C MET A 568 33.41 -18.04 1.35
N SER A 569 34.10 -17.75 0.23
CA SER A 569 35.50 -18.07 0.06
C SER A 569 36.37 -16.81 0.01
N THR A 570 37.58 -16.90 0.52
CA THR A 570 38.59 -15.85 0.39
C THR A 570 39.43 -15.97 -0.90
N VAL A 571 39.20 -17.02 -1.69
CA VAL A 571 39.94 -17.31 -2.93
C VAL A 571 38.98 -17.44 -4.10
N SER A 572 39.32 -16.88 -5.23
CA SER A 572 38.49 -16.96 -6.44
C SER A 572 38.24 -18.41 -6.84
N GLY A 573 36.97 -18.79 -6.97
CA GLY A 573 36.55 -20.15 -7.31
C GLY A 573 36.83 -21.21 -6.25
N GLY A 574 37.28 -20.79 -5.04
CA GLY A 574 37.59 -21.70 -3.94
C GLY A 574 36.35 -22.19 -3.18
N GLU A 575 36.54 -23.24 -2.36
CA GLU A 575 35.53 -23.72 -1.44
C GLU A 575 35.26 -22.69 -0.33
N PRO A 576 34.05 -22.68 0.28
CA PRO A 576 33.72 -21.78 1.39
C PRO A 576 34.67 -22.00 2.57
N THR A 577 35.28 -20.92 3.05
CA THR A 577 36.25 -20.94 4.18
C THR A 577 35.76 -20.14 5.38
N SER A 578 34.69 -19.37 5.22
CA SER A 578 34.11 -18.52 6.25
C SER A 578 32.60 -18.40 6.09
N SER A 579 31.94 -17.85 7.11
CA SER A 579 30.53 -17.51 7.04
C SER A 579 30.27 -16.15 7.68
N THR A 580 29.23 -15.48 7.20
CA THR A 580 28.69 -14.25 7.80
C THR A 580 27.18 -14.28 7.80
N THR A 581 26.56 -13.41 8.59
CA THR A 581 25.13 -13.22 8.59
C THR A 581 24.78 -11.96 7.81
N GLN A 582 23.90 -12.09 6.85
CA GLN A 582 23.22 -10.96 6.19
C GLN A 582 21.77 -10.95 6.62
N TYR A 583 21.20 -9.76 6.77
CA TYR A 583 19.77 -9.62 7.04
C TYR A 583 19.05 -9.26 5.75
N VAL A 584 17.97 -9.98 5.46
CA VAL A 584 17.10 -9.77 4.30
C VAL A 584 15.90 -8.96 4.76
N PRO A 585 15.80 -7.70 4.36
CA PRO A 585 14.68 -6.86 4.75
C PRO A 585 13.44 -7.14 3.91
N ARG A 586 12.29 -6.98 4.54
CA ARG A 586 10.98 -6.92 3.90
C ARG A 586 10.24 -5.68 4.39
N TRP A 587 9.68 -4.92 3.48
CA TRP A 587 8.92 -3.72 3.78
C TRP A 587 7.57 -3.77 3.06
N HIS A 588 6.48 -3.86 3.82
CA HIS A 588 5.11 -4.00 3.32
C HIS A 588 4.97 -4.98 2.15
N GLY A 589 5.57 -6.16 2.29
CA GLY A 589 5.57 -7.21 1.27
C GLY A 589 6.69 -7.12 0.23
N ILE A 590 7.37 -6.01 0.10
CA ILE A 590 8.50 -5.84 -0.83
C ILE A 590 9.76 -6.41 -0.17
N GLU A 591 10.30 -7.50 -0.73
CA GLU A 591 11.53 -8.14 -0.29
C GLU A 591 12.74 -7.40 -0.88
N ASN A 592 13.79 -7.21 -0.10
CA ASN A 592 15.01 -6.49 -0.48
C ASN A 592 14.70 -5.13 -1.16
N PRO A 593 14.03 -4.18 -0.49
CA PRO A 593 13.81 -2.85 -1.06
C PRO A 593 15.12 -2.13 -1.39
N PHE A 594 16.22 -2.49 -0.71
CA PHE A 594 17.59 -2.05 -0.95
C PHE A 594 18.60 -3.09 -0.44
N GLY A 595 19.86 -3.03 -0.90
CA GLY A 595 21.02 -3.66 -0.25
C GLY A 595 21.41 -5.06 -0.74
N ASP A 596 20.63 -5.75 -1.59
CA ASP A 596 21.01 -7.06 -2.17
C ASP A 596 21.68 -6.89 -3.53
N ILE A 597 21.00 -6.23 -4.45
CA ILE A 597 21.51 -5.84 -5.79
C ILE A 597 21.01 -4.44 -6.13
N TRP A 598 21.78 -3.73 -6.96
CA TRP A 598 21.36 -2.45 -7.51
C TRP A 598 20.10 -2.57 -8.35
N ASN A 599 19.12 -1.71 -8.10
CA ASN A 599 17.92 -1.59 -8.93
C ASN A 599 18.20 -0.68 -10.13
N ASN A 600 18.20 -1.24 -11.35
CA ASN A 600 18.16 -0.43 -12.55
C ASN A 600 16.74 0.12 -12.72
N VAL A 601 16.60 1.43 -12.81
CA VAL A 601 15.32 2.13 -13.02
C VAL A 601 15.23 2.65 -14.45
N ASP A 602 14.00 2.75 -14.96
CA ASP A 602 13.75 3.26 -16.31
C ASP A 602 13.11 4.66 -16.31
N GLY A 603 12.81 5.17 -17.48
CA GLY A 603 12.22 6.51 -17.62
C GLY A 603 13.16 7.64 -17.18
N ILE A 604 14.45 7.40 -17.11
CA ILE A 604 15.47 8.38 -16.73
C ILE A 604 16.71 8.27 -17.61
N ILE A 605 17.26 9.40 -17.99
CA ILE A 605 18.58 9.55 -18.61
C ILE A 605 19.30 10.70 -17.91
N ILE A 606 20.58 10.47 -17.59
CA ILE A 606 21.47 11.51 -17.07
C ILE A 606 22.44 11.86 -18.19
N ASN A 607 22.39 13.11 -18.61
CA ASN A 607 23.34 13.64 -19.59
C ASN A 607 24.50 14.28 -18.86
N SER A 608 25.62 13.56 -18.81
CA SER A 608 26.85 14.04 -18.19
C SER A 608 27.42 15.20 -19.02
N SER A 609 26.87 16.38 -18.82
CA SER A 609 27.29 17.62 -19.44
C SER A 609 28.15 18.45 -18.49
N SER A 610 28.77 19.47 -19.03
CA SER A 610 29.66 20.37 -18.29
C SER A 610 28.95 21.62 -17.78
N ILE A 611 27.79 21.47 -17.14
CA ILE A 611 27.19 22.60 -16.41
C ILE A 611 28.12 22.92 -15.24
N VAL A 612 28.52 24.18 -15.12
CA VAL A 612 29.39 24.66 -14.03
C VAL A 612 28.64 25.71 -13.25
N GLU A 613 28.39 25.43 -11.96
CA GLU A 613 27.85 26.38 -11.01
C GLU A 613 28.77 26.48 -9.79
N ASN A 614 29.17 27.68 -9.41
CA ASN A 614 30.05 27.92 -8.25
C ASN A 614 31.33 27.06 -8.25
N GLY A 615 31.90 26.82 -9.43
CA GLY A 615 33.10 26.00 -9.60
C GLY A 615 32.90 24.49 -9.58
N LYS A 616 31.67 24.01 -9.37
CA LYS A 616 31.31 22.58 -9.39
C LYS A 616 30.66 22.20 -10.71
N LYS A 617 30.86 20.94 -11.12
CA LYS A 617 30.26 20.39 -12.34
C LYS A 617 28.97 19.64 -12.01
N TYR A 618 28.02 19.72 -12.90
CA TYR A 618 26.73 19.05 -12.80
C TYR A 618 26.32 18.40 -14.12
N SER A 619 25.46 17.38 -14.01
CA SER A 619 24.83 16.70 -15.13
C SER A 619 23.32 16.92 -15.11
N GLU A 620 22.72 17.15 -16.26
CA GLU A 620 21.25 17.27 -16.37
C GLU A 620 20.59 15.89 -16.23
N VAL A 621 19.52 15.86 -15.45
CA VAL A 621 18.70 14.68 -15.22
C VAL A 621 17.37 14.83 -15.93
N TYR A 622 17.09 13.95 -16.87
CA TYR A 622 15.88 13.90 -17.67
C TYR A 622 15.03 12.72 -17.25
N ALA A 623 13.71 12.92 -17.04
CA ALA A 623 12.82 11.85 -16.67
C ALA A 623 11.45 11.95 -17.38
N THR A 624 10.77 10.81 -17.50
CA THR A 624 9.42 10.67 -18.02
C THR A 624 8.70 9.51 -17.34
N GLU A 625 7.38 9.61 -17.25
CA GLU A 625 6.50 8.49 -16.83
C GLU A 625 5.87 7.75 -18.00
N ASP A 626 5.96 8.32 -19.22
CA ASP A 626 5.40 7.69 -20.40
C ASP A 626 6.31 6.53 -20.88
N PRO A 627 5.86 5.27 -20.78
CA PRO A 627 6.66 4.12 -21.19
C PRO A 627 7.03 4.12 -22.67
N LEU A 628 6.27 4.82 -23.50
CA LEU A 628 6.58 4.95 -24.94
C LEU A 628 7.82 5.81 -25.19
N LEU A 629 8.22 6.63 -24.22
CA LEU A 629 9.39 7.48 -24.28
C LEU A 629 10.61 6.87 -23.57
N TYR A 630 10.49 5.67 -22.96
CA TYR A 630 11.64 5.02 -22.32
C TYR A 630 12.69 4.66 -23.36
N SER A 631 13.86 5.24 -23.21
CA SER A 631 14.96 5.14 -24.16
C SER A 631 16.30 5.12 -23.44
N ASP A 632 17.34 4.65 -24.12
CA ASP A 632 18.73 4.71 -23.68
C ASP A 632 19.54 5.75 -24.49
N SER A 633 18.91 6.45 -25.44
CA SER A 633 19.59 7.41 -26.31
C SER A 633 18.80 8.68 -26.60
N ASP A 634 17.46 8.62 -26.62
CA ASP A 634 16.60 9.76 -26.93
C ASP A 634 15.89 10.26 -25.65
N TYR A 635 16.28 11.44 -25.21
CA TYR A 635 15.68 12.16 -24.08
C TYR A 635 14.99 13.47 -24.50
N SER A 636 14.88 13.72 -25.82
CA SER A 636 14.37 14.99 -26.37
C SER A 636 12.94 15.32 -25.95
N LYS A 637 12.14 14.29 -25.59
CA LYS A 637 10.77 14.42 -25.10
C LYS A 637 10.62 14.22 -23.60
N MET A 638 11.71 13.96 -22.87
CA MET A 638 11.71 13.87 -21.42
C MET A 638 11.83 15.28 -20.82
N ARG A 639 11.28 15.48 -19.63
CA ARG A 639 11.46 16.74 -18.90
C ARG A 639 12.76 16.74 -18.12
N VAL A 640 13.41 17.88 -18.00
CA VAL A 640 14.49 18.09 -17.03
C VAL A 640 13.86 18.09 -15.62
N VAL A 641 14.36 17.25 -14.74
CA VAL A 641 13.89 17.13 -13.34
C VAL A 641 14.85 17.74 -12.32
N GLY A 642 16.09 18.01 -12.72
CA GLY A 642 17.10 18.64 -11.90
C GLY A 642 18.50 18.49 -12.46
N ILE A 643 19.50 18.83 -11.67
CA ILE A 643 20.92 18.68 -12.00
C ILE A 643 21.66 17.93 -10.90
N GLU A 644 22.36 16.87 -11.29
CA GLU A 644 23.15 15.99 -10.41
C GLU A 644 24.56 16.56 -10.24
N LEU A 645 25.09 16.57 -9.02
CA LEU A 645 26.47 16.94 -8.72
C LEU A 645 27.45 15.91 -9.27
N ASN A 646 28.44 16.32 -10.06
CA ASN A 646 29.50 15.45 -10.61
C ASN A 646 30.67 15.23 -9.62
N GLU A 647 30.36 14.94 -8.37
CA GLU A 647 31.34 14.59 -7.33
C GLU A 647 30.81 13.38 -6.55
N GLU A 648 31.67 12.40 -6.30
CA GLU A 648 31.35 11.22 -5.48
C GLU A 648 31.30 11.55 -3.99
N GLY A 649 30.45 10.87 -3.22
CA GLY A 649 30.42 11.00 -1.76
C GLY A 649 29.06 10.76 -1.13
N TYR A 650 29.03 10.72 0.19
CA TYR A 650 27.77 10.67 0.93
C TYR A 650 26.96 11.94 0.72
N VAL A 651 25.70 11.78 0.38
CA VAL A 651 24.79 12.88 0.08
C VAL A 651 24.52 13.69 1.34
N LYS A 652 24.79 14.98 1.26
CA LYS A 652 24.42 15.95 2.27
C LYS A 652 23.05 16.55 1.98
N GLU A 653 22.78 16.85 0.70
CA GLU A 653 21.52 17.44 0.29
C GLU A 653 21.11 17.01 -1.12
N TRP A 654 19.78 16.90 -1.33
CA TRP A 654 19.16 16.66 -2.63
C TRP A 654 18.60 17.93 -3.24
N ASP A 655 18.47 17.91 -4.56
CA ASP A 655 17.50 18.71 -5.28
C ASP A 655 16.17 17.93 -5.30
N LEU A 656 15.09 18.54 -4.88
CA LEU A 656 13.77 17.91 -4.85
C LEU A 656 13.02 18.01 -6.19
N GLY A 657 13.56 18.75 -7.16
CA GLY A 657 12.87 18.97 -8.43
C GLY A 657 11.45 19.52 -8.24
N ASN A 658 10.62 19.38 -9.28
CA ASN A 658 9.23 19.88 -9.25
C ASN A 658 8.22 18.88 -8.63
N THR A 659 8.58 17.61 -8.57
CA THR A 659 7.71 16.52 -8.12
C THR A 659 8.43 15.59 -7.12
N ALA A 660 9.19 16.17 -6.20
CA ALA A 660 9.91 15.46 -5.14
C ALA A 660 11.01 14.51 -5.65
N GLU A 661 11.68 14.83 -6.75
CA GLU A 661 12.83 14.08 -7.25
C GLU A 661 13.97 14.09 -6.22
N ILE A 662 14.65 12.94 -6.06
CA ILE A 662 15.79 12.77 -5.16
C ILE A 662 17.10 12.82 -5.98
N ILE A 663 17.64 14.00 -6.22
CA ILE A 663 18.83 14.18 -7.04
C ILE A 663 19.98 14.71 -6.17
N PRO A 664 21.14 14.01 -6.08
CA PRO A 664 22.27 14.48 -5.28
C PRO A 664 22.75 15.85 -5.72
N ARG A 665 22.66 16.82 -4.83
CA ARG A 665 23.03 18.23 -5.10
C ARG A 665 24.27 18.67 -4.34
N LEU A 666 24.50 18.12 -3.16
CA LEU A 666 25.62 18.45 -2.29
C LEU A 666 26.06 17.19 -1.53
N ASN A 667 27.35 16.87 -1.59
CA ASN A 667 27.98 15.82 -0.81
C ASN A 667 28.67 16.37 0.44
N GLY A 668 29.06 15.49 1.37
CA GLY A 668 29.68 15.83 2.64
C GLY A 668 28.93 15.26 3.85
N GLY A 669 28.06 14.27 3.63
CA GLY A 669 27.47 13.42 4.68
C GLY A 669 28.37 12.25 5.08
N ASN A 670 27.78 11.28 5.76
CA ASN A 670 28.37 9.98 6.09
C ASN A 670 27.24 8.96 6.34
N THR A 671 27.59 7.75 6.76
CA THR A 671 26.62 6.63 7.00
C THR A 671 25.58 6.91 8.08
N THR A 672 25.74 7.93 8.92
CA THR A 672 24.87 8.22 10.06
C THR A 672 24.42 9.67 10.12
N GLN A 673 24.80 10.49 9.16
CA GLN A 673 24.49 11.91 9.15
C GLN A 673 23.95 12.36 7.78
N TYR A 674 23.09 13.34 7.78
CA TYR A 674 22.41 13.93 6.64
C TYR A 674 21.49 12.89 5.96
N LYS A 675 21.75 12.52 4.70
CA LYS A 675 20.92 11.57 3.94
C LYS A 675 21.38 10.13 4.08
N CYS A 676 22.55 9.89 4.67
CA CYS A 676 23.16 8.59 4.95
C CYS A 676 23.45 7.72 3.72
N ASP A 677 22.98 8.10 2.55
CA ASP A 677 23.13 7.39 1.28
C ASP A 677 24.31 7.93 0.48
N TYR A 678 24.94 7.06 -0.31
CA TYR A 678 26.12 7.40 -1.10
C TYR A 678 25.75 7.67 -2.56
N HIS A 679 26.46 8.61 -3.15
CA HIS A 679 26.36 9.00 -4.54
C HIS A 679 27.62 8.57 -5.30
N TRP A 680 27.43 7.67 -6.28
CA TRP A 680 28.52 7.22 -7.17
C TRP A 680 28.35 7.87 -8.54
N ILE A 681 29.36 8.60 -8.94
CA ILE A 681 29.45 9.23 -10.27
C ILE A 681 30.89 9.29 -10.70
N ASN A 682 31.13 9.43 -11.99
CA ASN A 682 32.46 9.70 -12.53
C ASN A 682 32.43 10.90 -13.48
N SER A 683 33.62 11.41 -13.79
CA SER A 683 33.78 12.58 -14.67
C SER A 683 33.64 12.28 -16.17
N ASN A 684 33.30 11.04 -16.56
CA ASN A 684 33.16 10.68 -17.96
C ASN A 684 31.94 11.36 -18.58
N THR A 685 32.04 11.74 -19.85
CA THR A 685 30.94 12.35 -20.61
C THR A 685 30.04 11.29 -21.23
N GLY A 686 28.83 11.69 -21.63
CA GLY A 686 27.85 10.86 -22.32
C GLY A 686 26.60 10.53 -21.47
N LEU A 687 25.75 9.71 -22.06
CA LEU A 687 24.49 9.33 -21.43
C LEU A 687 24.72 8.25 -20.37
N ARG A 688 24.04 8.42 -19.22
CA ARG A 688 24.13 7.54 -18.06
C ARG A 688 22.78 6.95 -17.72
N THR A 689 22.82 5.73 -17.20
CA THR A 689 21.66 5.11 -16.52
C THR A 689 21.74 5.39 -15.03
N LEU A 690 20.63 5.17 -14.34
CA LEU A 690 20.56 5.29 -12.89
C LEU A 690 20.34 3.92 -12.26
N PHE A 691 21.12 3.63 -11.22
CA PHE A 691 20.92 2.52 -10.32
C PHE A 691 20.67 3.05 -8.91
N LEU A 692 19.68 2.47 -8.22
CA LEU A 692 19.27 2.87 -6.87
C LEU A 692 19.35 1.68 -5.91
N GLY A 693 19.44 1.96 -4.61
CA GLY A 693 19.27 0.97 -3.55
C GLY A 693 20.56 0.32 -3.04
N GLY A 694 21.64 0.35 -3.79
CA GLY A 694 22.89 -0.32 -3.41
C GLY A 694 22.84 -1.84 -3.54
N ASP A 695 23.94 -2.48 -3.24
CA ASP A 695 24.11 -3.94 -3.24
C ASP A 695 24.70 -4.45 -1.89
N ALA A 696 24.96 -5.74 -1.80
CA ALA A 696 25.47 -6.41 -0.60
C ALA A 696 26.94 -6.10 -0.26
N ASP A 697 27.59 -5.19 -0.97
CA ASP A 697 29.04 -4.91 -0.89
C ASP A 697 29.41 -3.92 0.22
N GLY A 698 28.52 -3.36 0.98
CA GLY A 698 28.94 -2.48 2.05
C GLY A 698 27.95 -1.42 2.54
N GLY A 699 28.40 -0.66 3.55
CA GLY A 699 27.60 0.27 4.31
C GLY A 699 27.12 1.54 3.60
N ALA A 700 27.36 1.66 2.28
CA ALA A 700 26.92 2.81 1.49
C ALA A 700 25.59 2.59 0.77
N ALA A 701 24.99 1.40 0.88
CA ALA A 701 23.70 1.08 0.31
C ALA A 701 22.56 1.76 1.07
N GLY A 702 21.47 2.03 0.39
CA GLY A 702 20.25 2.61 0.96
C GLY A 702 19.27 2.99 -0.13
N LEU A 703 18.01 3.24 0.20
CA LEU A 703 16.98 3.56 -0.78
C LEU A 703 17.33 4.75 -1.68
N GLY A 704 18.04 5.74 -1.16
CA GLY A 704 18.54 6.90 -1.90
C GLY A 704 19.97 6.74 -2.42
N GLY A 705 20.58 5.56 -2.26
CA GLY A 705 21.88 5.25 -2.87
C GLY A 705 21.80 5.45 -4.37
N PHE A 706 22.50 6.47 -4.90
CA PHE A 706 22.33 6.99 -6.25
C PHE A 706 23.58 6.71 -7.06
N ARG A 707 23.46 5.91 -8.11
CA ARG A 707 24.61 5.49 -8.91
C ARG A 707 24.44 5.79 -10.39
N SER A 708 25.21 6.73 -10.89
CA SER A 708 25.17 7.23 -12.28
C SER A 708 26.55 7.21 -12.97
N ASP A 709 27.49 6.42 -12.45
CA ASP A 709 28.86 6.31 -13.00
C ASP A 709 28.96 5.45 -14.26
N TYR A 710 27.88 4.75 -14.64
CA TYR A 710 27.88 3.83 -15.77
C TYR A 710 27.06 4.32 -16.97
N GLY A 711 27.52 3.99 -18.18
CA GLY A 711 26.77 4.22 -19.41
C GLY A 711 25.53 3.31 -19.49
N VAL A 712 24.57 3.72 -20.31
CA VAL A 712 23.25 3.09 -20.50
C VAL A 712 23.28 1.62 -20.94
N GLY A 713 24.38 1.15 -21.53
CA GLY A 713 24.53 -0.24 -22.00
C GLY A 713 25.18 -1.20 -20.99
N LEU A 714 25.41 -0.77 -19.74
CA LEU A 714 26.05 -1.63 -18.75
C LEU A 714 25.28 -2.93 -18.53
N ALA A 715 26.01 -4.04 -18.49
CA ALA A 715 25.55 -5.35 -18.02
C ALA A 715 26.56 -5.87 -17.00
N ASN A 716 26.14 -6.12 -15.79
CA ASN A 716 26.99 -6.60 -14.70
C ASN A 716 26.16 -7.41 -13.71
N ALA A 717 26.77 -8.41 -13.08
CA ALA A 717 26.13 -9.32 -12.16
C ALA A 717 25.63 -8.67 -10.85
N ARG A 718 26.02 -7.42 -10.55
CA ARG A 718 25.57 -6.63 -9.38
C ARG A 718 24.27 -5.88 -9.61
N PHE A 719 23.80 -5.78 -10.86
CA PHE A 719 22.69 -4.94 -11.26
C PHE A 719 21.53 -5.78 -11.77
N GLY A 720 20.41 -5.65 -11.10
CA GLY A 720 19.13 -6.25 -11.47
C GLY A 720 18.05 -5.19 -11.61
N PHE A 721 16.80 -5.59 -11.50
CA PHE A 721 15.67 -4.70 -11.69
C PHE A 721 14.42 -5.23 -10.97
N ARG A 722 13.45 -4.35 -10.83
CA ARG A 722 12.12 -4.65 -10.32
C ARG A 722 11.11 -4.12 -11.31
N SER A 723 10.11 -4.91 -11.66
CA SER A 723 9.09 -4.51 -12.62
C SER A 723 7.84 -3.94 -11.94
N SER A 724 7.05 -3.22 -12.72
CA SER A 724 5.77 -2.65 -12.29
C SER A 724 4.73 -2.67 -13.41
N CYS A 725 3.46 -2.60 -13.02
CA CYS A 725 2.33 -2.46 -13.94
C CYS A 725 1.26 -1.56 -13.31
N VAL A 726 0.84 -0.52 -14.02
CA VAL A 726 -0.29 0.34 -13.59
C VAL A 726 -1.57 -0.47 -13.71
N VAL A 727 -2.39 -0.44 -12.66
CA VAL A 727 -3.72 -1.07 -12.64
C VAL A 727 -4.73 -0.04 -13.12
N ALA A 728 -5.42 -0.38 -14.20
CA ALA A 728 -6.43 0.49 -14.82
C ALA A 728 -7.69 0.68 -13.94
#